data_ba05d53f38f5e759baafdc654fb723fe
#
_entry.id   ba05d53f38f5e759baafdc654fb723fe
#
_cell.length_a   1.000
_cell.length_b   1.000
_cell.length_c   1.000
_cell.angle_alpha   90.00
_cell.angle_beta   90.00
_cell.angle_gamma   90.00
#
_symmetry.space_group_name_H-M   'P 1'
#
loop_
_entity.id
_entity.type
_entity.pdbx_description
1 polymer ?
#
loop_
_entity_poly.entity_id
_entity_poly.type
_entity_poly.pdbx_seq_one_letter_code
_entity_poly.pdbx_strand_id
1 'polypeptide(L)'
;MRRWIAAVMALLLVFLCVGVSAESTGETATPAAQATAAPVTAADIAKLNRPVSDLPTHVTVGNATQVNGNFFTDMWGNNTSDMDVRTLLHGYNLVAWSSQVEFVADPMVVKTVSTKTVKGNMTYTIALQTDLTYCDGQTPITAKDYVFSLLLCASPEMAALGADSSRYENIVGYDAYHAGKSKTLSGVRLMDDETFSIAVKADHEPFFYDLANIWCIPYPISVLAPGCTVVDTKNGVQLANENANQPVVPFTVDGLKKTVFDTTTGYMYHPVLTSGPYMLTGYDATTGQVDFKLNPYYKGNYEGVKPVIDTLTLLPAHADTMVQDLADGKFDLLNKCVDASVILKGLELRGKGFTADNYARLGYGFCAFACEKGPQQFTAVRQAIAYCMDTATFVKDYLQDFGLPVYGYYGMGQWMTLAAMGSLRPETVSAADSAKWDKLTLDKLNHYDLDTEQAKKLLIKDGWTLNADGKKFVEGVDTVRYKKVGKNLMRLSIRFAQTEGNAAAELIVKQLQGTLPALGFELNVDVVPFTQLLTDYYRQNGERSFDMCFLATNFLSVFDPYTAFSADGSLPGNANVSGLNDKKLVQLALKMHKTAPMDFLTYEQNWLAFQERFNELLPTLPLYSNVYFDFHTDWLQNYAPNTYSGWPAAILYAYYAEPSTEATPAAEPTSTDGTDSGTGDGEIIIE
;
A
#
# COMPACT_ATOMS: atom_id res chain seq x y z
N MET A 1 -11.27 27.97 1.19
CA MET A 1 -10.65 26.66 1.33
C MET A 1 -10.76 25.80 0.06
N ARG A 2 -11.94 25.55 -0.55
CA ARG A 2 -12.07 24.78 -1.82
C ARG A 2 -11.19 25.23 -2.98
N ARG A 3 -10.87 26.52 -3.12
CA ARG A 3 -10.02 27.04 -4.22
C ARG A 3 -8.51 26.84 -4.02
N TRP A 4 -8.03 26.70 -2.79
CA TRP A 4 -6.62 26.47 -2.49
C TRP A 4 -6.25 24.99 -2.56
N ILE A 5 -7.14 24.11 -2.11
CA ILE A 5 -6.95 22.64 -2.19
C ILE A 5 -6.93 22.19 -3.66
N ALA A 6 -7.81 22.77 -4.49
CA ALA A 6 -7.80 22.51 -5.93
C ALA A 6 -6.53 23.01 -6.64
N ALA A 7 -5.88 24.08 -6.14
CA ALA A 7 -4.67 24.62 -6.75
C ALA A 7 -3.42 23.77 -6.45
N VAL A 8 -3.32 23.18 -5.25
CA VAL A 8 -2.21 22.27 -4.91
C VAL A 8 -2.35 20.93 -5.64
N MET A 9 -3.58 20.47 -5.89
CA MET A 9 -3.84 19.23 -6.64
C MET A 9 -3.87 19.44 -8.17
N ALA A 10 -4.21 20.63 -8.66
CA ALA A 10 -4.15 20.91 -10.10
C ALA A 10 -2.73 20.95 -10.66
N LEU A 11 -1.71 21.18 -9.83
CA LEU A 11 -0.30 21.03 -10.21
C LEU A 11 0.14 19.56 -10.34
N LEU A 12 -0.63 18.64 -9.79
CA LEU A 12 -0.40 17.18 -9.88
C LEU A 12 -1.06 16.53 -11.12
N LEU A 13 -1.93 17.24 -11.86
CA LEU A 13 -2.78 16.68 -12.93
C LEU A 13 -2.55 17.25 -14.34
N VAL A 14 -1.53 18.06 -14.58
CA VAL A 14 -1.34 18.75 -15.89
C VAL A 14 -0.68 17.86 -16.97
N PHE A 15 -0.47 16.58 -16.75
CA PHE A 15 0.14 15.68 -17.75
C PHE A 15 -0.75 14.52 -18.21
N LEU A 16 -2.05 14.71 -18.37
CA LEU A 16 -2.88 13.69 -19.02
C LEU A 16 -4.13 14.30 -19.66
N CYS A 17 -4.02 14.79 -20.88
CA CYS A 17 -5.13 14.93 -21.81
C CYS A 17 -4.62 15.02 -23.25
N VAL A 18 -4.58 13.90 -23.93
CA VAL A 18 -4.74 13.85 -25.40
C VAL A 18 -5.88 12.90 -25.70
N GLY A 19 -7.05 13.45 -26.01
CA GLY A 19 -8.24 12.71 -26.33
C GLY A 19 -8.25 12.20 -27.76
N VAL A 20 -8.79 11.03 -27.96
CA VAL A 20 -9.26 10.53 -29.28
C VAL A 20 -10.72 10.14 -29.13
N SER A 21 -11.59 10.81 -29.90
CA SER A 21 -13.01 10.55 -29.98
C SER A 21 -13.30 9.34 -30.89
N ALA A 22 -14.15 8.43 -30.48
CA ALA A 22 -14.78 7.44 -31.34
C ALA A 22 -16.28 7.35 -31.07
N GLU A 23 -17.06 7.40 -32.14
CA GLU A 23 -18.53 7.36 -32.15
C GLU A 23 -19.08 5.98 -31.78
N SER A 24 -20.18 5.96 -31.02
CA SER A 24 -20.89 4.75 -30.60
C SER A 24 -22.04 4.39 -31.54
N THR A 25 -22.12 3.12 -31.94
CA THR A 25 -23.37 2.48 -32.41
C THR A 25 -23.72 1.36 -31.46
N GLY A 26 -24.93 1.41 -30.90
CA GLY A 26 -25.41 0.47 -29.90
C GLY A 26 -25.83 -0.88 -30.44
N GLU A 27 -25.50 -1.91 -29.70
CA GLU A 27 -26.13 -3.23 -29.72
C GLU A 27 -26.08 -3.90 -28.37
N THR A 28 -27.10 -4.69 -28.06
CA THR A 28 -27.40 -5.32 -26.78
C THR A 28 -26.37 -6.36 -26.34
N ALA A 29 -25.82 -6.21 -25.12
CA ALA A 29 -24.70 -7.02 -24.62
C ALA A 29 -25.14 -8.37 -24.03
N THR A 30 -24.59 -9.43 -24.62
CA THR A 30 -24.28 -10.72 -23.96
C THR A 30 -23.09 -10.49 -22.99
N PRO A 31 -22.94 -11.22 -21.85
CA PRO A 31 -21.81 -11.00 -20.96
C PRO A 31 -20.50 -11.23 -21.71
N ALA A 32 -19.83 -10.13 -22.01
CA ALA A 32 -18.60 -10.12 -22.77
C ALA A 32 -17.45 -10.71 -21.95
N ALA A 33 -16.67 -11.56 -22.58
CA ALA A 33 -15.30 -11.81 -22.15
C ALA A 33 -14.62 -10.46 -21.94
N GLN A 34 -14.04 -10.22 -20.76
CA GLN A 34 -13.29 -9.00 -20.47
C GLN A 34 -12.25 -8.81 -21.58
N ALA A 35 -12.33 -7.68 -22.26
CA ALA A 35 -11.37 -7.34 -23.29
C ALA A 35 -10.01 -7.16 -22.61
N THR A 36 -9.04 -8.00 -22.95
CA THR A 36 -7.63 -7.71 -22.68
C THR A 36 -7.33 -6.34 -23.27
N ALA A 37 -6.66 -5.47 -22.50
CA ALA A 37 -6.15 -4.21 -23.04
C ALA A 37 -5.46 -4.49 -24.38
N ALA A 38 -5.67 -3.65 -25.37
CA ALA A 38 -5.05 -3.84 -26.67
C ALA A 38 -3.53 -3.92 -26.47
N PRO A 39 -2.83 -4.90 -27.08
CA PRO A 39 -1.40 -5.05 -26.89
C PRO A 39 -0.69 -3.76 -27.29
N VAL A 40 0.17 -3.24 -26.41
CA VAL A 40 1.00 -2.07 -26.67
C VAL A 40 1.81 -2.33 -27.93
N THR A 41 1.68 -1.49 -28.94
CA THR A 41 2.36 -1.70 -30.21
C THR A 41 3.82 -1.24 -30.13
N ALA A 42 4.68 -1.84 -30.95
CA ALA A 42 6.07 -1.36 -31.12
C ALA A 42 6.15 0.14 -31.47
N ALA A 43 5.08 0.71 -32.08
CA ALA A 43 4.96 2.12 -32.37
C ALA A 43 4.68 2.96 -31.10
N ASP A 44 3.99 2.41 -30.10
CA ASP A 44 3.76 3.08 -28.82
C ASP A 44 5.03 3.08 -27.97
N ILE A 45 5.78 2.00 -27.98
CA ILE A 45 7.10 1.91 -27.36
C ILE A 45 8.09 2.87 -28.01
N ALA A 46 8.06 3.00 -29.34
CA ALA A 46 8.91 3.94 -30.08
C ALA A 46 8.58 5.43 -29.78
N LYS A 47 7.35 5.76 -29.35
CA LYS A 47 6.98 7.11 -28.92
C LYS A 47 7.68 7.57 -27.62
N LEU A 48 8.17 6.63 -26.84
CA LEU A 48 8.90 6.94 -25.59
C LEU A 48 10.27 7.57 -25.84
N ASN A 49 10.77 7.55 -27.08
CA ASN A 49 11.95 8.26 -27.61
C ASN A 49 13.10 8.37 -26.59
N ARG A 50 13.44 7.24 -25.94
CA ARG A 50 14.46 7.24 -24.89
C ARG A 50 15.84 6.98 -25.53
N PRO A 51 16.78 7.93 -25.45
CA PRO A 51 18.14 7.69 -25.89
C PRO A 51 18.77 6.61 -25.00
N VAL A 52 19.40 5.64 -25.61
CA VAL A 52 20.29 4.71 -24.93
C VAL A 52 21.67 5.37 -24.94
N SER A 53 22.29 5.50 -23.79
CA SER A 53 23.66 6.04 -23.69
C SER A 53 24.66 5.05 -24.34
N ASP A 54 25.64 5.60 -25.06
CA ASP A 54 26.76 4.80 -25.56
C ASP A 54 27.74 4.39 -24.45
N LEU A 55 27.62 4.99 -23.26
CA LEU A 55 28.43 4.70 -22.07
C LEU A 55 27.58 3.93 -21.03
N PRO A 56 28.20 3.02 -20.26
CA PRO A 56 27.51 2.37 -19.14
C PRO A 56 26.90 3.40 -18.18
N THR A 57 25.64 3.21 -17.84
CA THR A 57 24.88 4.08 -16.97
C THR A 57 24.70 3.47 -15.58
N HIS A 58 24.76 4.32 -14.56
CA HIS A 58 24.60 3.91 -13.16
C HIS A 58 23.73 4.91 -12.41
N VAL A 59 22.88 4.41 -11.50
CA VAL A 59 22.11 5.25 -10.56
C VAL A 59 22.29 4.73 -9.15
N THR A 60 22.73 5.60 -8.26
CA THR A 60 22.80 5.34 -6.82
C THR A 60 21.54 5.91 -6.13
N VAL A 61 20.76 5.02 -5.52
CA VAL A 61 19.49 5.36 -4.85
C VAL A 61 19.70 5.39 -3.35
N GLY A 62 19.48 6.54 -2.74
CA GLY A 62 19.44 6.71 -1.28
C GLY A 62 18.05 6.39 -0.74
N ASN A 63 17.95 5.50 0.24
CA ASN A 63 16.69 5.05 0.81
C ASN A 63 16.66 5.24 2.32
N ALA A 64 15.70 6.01 2.83
CA ALA A 64 15.57 6.30 4.26
C ALA A 64 15.18 5.06 5.08
N THR A 65 14.50 4.09 4.49
CA THR A 65 14.17 2.82 5.14
C THR A 65 15.22 1.78 4.79
N GLN A 66 15.85 1.19 5.79
CA GLN A 66 16.86 0.15 5.57
C GLN A 66 16.20 -1.15 5.08
N VAL A 67 16.87 -1.87 4.16
CA VAL A 67 16.48 -3.22 3.73
C VAL A 67 16.71 -4.24 4.85
N ASN A 68 15.84 -5.26 4.92
CA ASN A 68 16.00 -6.39 5.84
C ASN A 68 16.52 -7.65 5.15
N GLY A 69 16.63 -7.63 3.81
CA GLY A 69 17.07 -8.76 3.01
C GLY A 69 15.94 -9.74 2.63
N ASN A 70 14.67 -9.38 2.83
CA ASN A 70 13.56 -10.21 2.35
C ASN A 70 13.26 -9.87 0.89
N PHE A 71 14.07 -10.43 -0.02
CA PHE A 71 13.98 -10.18 -1.46
C PHE A 71 13.18 -11.24 -2.22
N PHE A 72 12.58 -12.21 -1.53
CA PHE A 72 11.80 -13.29 -2.14
C PHE A 72 10.31 -12.93 -2.26
N THR A 73 9.60 -12.81 -1.14
CA THR A 73 8.15 -12.58 -1.11
C THR A 73 7.74 -11.78 0.12
N ASP A 74 6.53 -11.20 0.10
CA ASP A 74 5.95 -10.43 1.21
C ASP A 74 5.37 -11.29 2.35
N MET A 75 5.39 -12.60 2.23
CA MET A 75 4.79 -13.53 3.20
C MET A 75 5.44 -13.49 4.61
N TRP A 76 6.62 -12.91 4.77
CA TRP A 76 7.30 -12.70 6.06
C TRP A 76 7.44 -11.25 6.46
N GLY A 77 6.86 -10.33 5.72
CA GLY A 77 6.86 -8.91 6.05
C GLY A 77 6.79 -8.00 4.83
N ASN A 78 6.42 -6.76 5.11
CA ASN A 78 6.12 -5.73 4.12
C ASN A 78 7.02 -4.49 4.27
N ASN A 79 8.28 -4.64 4.66
CA ASN A 79 9.26 -3.56 4.64
C ASN A 79 9.28 -2.92 3.25
N THR A 80 9.11 -1.60 3.17
CA THR A 80 8.93 -0.88 1.90
C THR A 80 10.15 -0.97 1.00
N SER A 81 11.36 -1.02 1.57
CA SER A 81 12.60 -1.13 0.80
C SER A 81 12.83 -2.54 0.27
N ASP A 82 12.45 -3.57 1.04
CA ASP A 82 12.46 -4.95 0.54
C ASP A 82 11.41 -5.13 -0.59
N MET A 83 10.26 -4.46 -0.49
CA MET A 83 9.25 -4.43 -1.58
C MET A 83 9.80 -3.79 -2.85
N ASP A 84 10.56 -2.69 -2.73
CA ASP A 84 11.20 -2.03 -3.86
C ASP A 84 12.20 -2.97 -4.55
N VAL A 85 13.03 -3.67 -3.76
CA VAL A 85 13.96 -4.70 -4.28
C VAL A 85 13.20 -5.82 -4.98
N ARG A 86 12.13 -6.36 -4.37
CA ARG A 86 11.30 -7.40 -5.01
C ARG A 86 10.71 -6.93 -6.34
N THR A 87 10.28 -5.68 -6.45
CA THR A 87 9.74 -5.11 -7.69
C THR A 87 10.78 -5.09 -8.82
N LEU A 88 12.05 -4.87 -8.49
CA LEU A 88 13.14 -4.93 -9.47
C LEU A 88 13.51 -6.36 -9.88
N LEU A 89 13.39 -7.32 -8.97
CA LEU A 89 13.86 -8.70 -9.19
C LEU A 89 12.78 -9.65 -9.75
N HIS A 90 11.49 -9.41 -9.42
CA HIS A 90 10.39 -10.30 -9.77
C HIS A 90 9.38 -9.57 -10.67
N GLY A 91 9.40 -9.92 -11.94
CA GLY A 91 8.49 -9.43 -12.95
C GLY A 91 7.45 -10.47 -13.37
N TYR A 92 6.75 -10.14 -14.46
CA TYR A 92 5.79 -11.01 -15.12
C TYR A 92 4.66 -11.50 -14.21
N ASN A 93 4.16 -10.59 -13.35
CA ASN A 93 2.90 -10.83 -12.67
C ASN A 93 1.77 -10.93 -13.71
N LEU A 94 0.79 -11.79 -13.47
CA LEU A 94 -0.38 -11.97 -14.34
C LEU A 94 -1.25 -10.71 -14.46
N VAL A 95 -1.12 -9.79 -13.53
CA VAL A 95 -1.94 -8.57 -13.44
C VAL A 95 -1.08 -7.36 -13.11
N ALA A 96 -1.53 -6.19 -13.54
CA ALA A 96 -0.86 -4.92 -13.31
C ALA A 96 -1.87 -3.80 -13.01
N TRP A 97 -1.41 -2.71 -12.39
CA TRP A 97 -2.15 -1.45 -12.31
C TRP A 97 -1.86 -0.63 -13.56
N SER A 98 -2.94 -0.20 -14.23
CA SER A 98 -2.83 0.74 -15.35
C SER A 98 -2.58 2.16 -14.85
N SER A 99 -2.15 3.04 -15.77
CA SER A 99 -2.02 4.49 -15.50
C SER A 99 -3.37 5.15 -15.16
N GLN A 100 -4.49 4.51 -15.49
CA GLN A 100 -5.85 4.96 -15.15
C GLN A 100 -6.38 4.40 -13.83
N VAL A 101 -5.50 3.79 -13.03
CA VAL A 101 -5.85 3.20 -11.73
C VAL A 101 -6.84 2.02 -11.86
N GLU A 102 -6.75 1.28 -12.96
CA GLU A 102 -7.49 0.05 -13.21
C GLU A 102 -6.60 -1.16 -13.01
N PHE A 103 -7.15 -2.24 -12.47
CA PHE A 103 -6.46 -3.50 -12.31
C PHE A 103 -6.71 -4.37 -13.53
N VAL A 104 -5.66 -4.63 -14.30
CA VAL A 104 -5.75 -5.27 -15.63
C VAL A 104 -4.88 -6.52 -15.71
N ALA A 105 -5.26 -7.47 -16.58
CA ALA A 105 -4.35 -8.55 -16.95
C ALA A 105 -3.15 -7.97 -17.71
N ASP A 106 -1.92 -8.39 -17.35
CA ASP A 106 -0.69 -7.90 -17.98
C ASP A 106 -0.56 -8.47 -19.42
N PRO A 107 -0.69 -7.65 -20.47
CA PRO A 107 -0.65 -8.14 -21.86
C PRO A 107 0.74 -8.66 -22.28
N MET A 108 1.79 -8.33 -21.55
CA MET A 108 3.14 -8.86 -21.80
C MET A 108 3.27 -10.31 -21.32
N VAL A 109 2.38 -10.75 -20.43
CA VAL A 109 2.41 -12.07 -19.78
C VAL A 109 1.21 -12.92 -20.21
N VAL A 110 0.05 -12.30 -20.24
CA VAL A 110 -1.24 -12.98 -20.43
C VAL A 110 -1.76 -12.74 -21.84
N LYS A 111 -1.92 -13.82 -22.58
CA LYS A 111 -2.54 -13.81 -23.92
C LYS A 111 -4.06 -13.69 -23.81
N THR A 112 -4.67 -14.45 -22.91
CA THR A 112 -6.11 -14.38 -22.63
C THR A 112 -6.42 -14.79 -21.19
N VAL A 113 -7.42 -14.13 -20.59
CA VAL A 113 -8.11 -14.58 -19.38
C VAL A 113 -9.57 -14.83 -19.75
N SER A 114 -10.10 -15.96 -19.37
CA SER A 114 -11.52 -16.25 -19.49
C SER A 114 -12.07 -16.76 -18.17
N THR A 115 -13.30 -16.37 -17.84
CA THR A 115 -13.96 -16.74 -16.58
C THR A 115 -15.15 -17.65 -16.83
N LYS A 116 -15.37 -18.60 -15.95
CA LYS A 116 -16.53 -19.50 -15.99
C LYS A 116 -16.91 -19.95 -14.59
N THR A 117 -18.20 -19.90 -14.29
CA THR A 117 -18.70 -20.54 -13.06
C THR A 117 -18.79 -22.07 -13.23
N VAL A 118 -18.06 -22.79 -12.38
CA VAL A 118 -18.05 -24.25 -12.37
C VAL A 118 -18.42 -24.73 -10.97
N LYS A 119 -19.53 -25.44 -10.83
CA LYS A 119 -20.04 -25.93 -9.54
C LYS A 119 -20.20 -24.81 -8.49
N GLY A 120 -20.58 -23.63 -8.92
CA GLY A 120 -20.74 -22.45 -8.07
C GLY A 120 -19.48 -21.62 -7.86
N ASN A 121 -18.29 -22.14 -8.14
CA ASN A 121 -17.01 -21.44 -8.00
C ASN A 121 -16.66 -20.70 -9.29
N MET A 122 -16.09 -19.50 -9.18
CA MET A 122 -15.53 -18.78 -10.33
C MET A 122 -14.20 -19.42 -10.73
N THR A 123 -14.04 -19.75 -11.99
CA THR A 123 -12.80 -20.32 -12.53
C THR A 123 -12.23 -19.38 -13.57
N TYR A 124 -11.02 -18.93 -13.36
CA TYR A 124 -10.21 -18.15 -14.29
C TYR A 124 -9.33 -19.12 -15.07
N THR A 125 -9.42 -19.12 -16.40
CA THR A 125 -8.50 -19.85 -17.27
C THR A 125 -7.58 -18.84 -17.94
N ILE A 126 -6.28 -19.00 -17.72
CA ILE A 126 -5.22 -18.09 -18.13
C ILE A 126 -4.38 -18.79 -19.20
N ALA A 127 -4.25 -18.15 -20.38
CA ALA A 127 -3.29 -18.54 -21.40
C ALA A 127 -2.15 -17.52 -21.41
N LEU A 128 -0.91 -17.98 -21.39
CA LEU A 128 0.30 -17.17 -21.30
C LEU A 128 0.89 -16.84 -22.68
N GLN A 129 1.69 -15.78 -22.73
CA GLN A 129 2.64 -15.55 -23.81
C GLN A 129 3.74 -16.61 -23.77
N THR A 130 4.35 -16.95 -24.92
CA THR A 130 5.22 -18.12 -25.07
C THR A 130 6.71 -17.85 -25.09
N ASP A 131 7.12 -16.59 -25.06
CA ASP A 131 8.52 -16.19 -25.25
C ASP A 131 9.16 -15.55 -24.02
N LEU A 132 8.58 -15.79 -22.84
CA LEU A 132 9.12 -15.30 -21.56
C LEU A 132 10.20 -16.23 -21.04
N THR A 133 11.28 -15.64 -20.53
CA THR A 133 12.38 -16.38 -19.91
C THR A 133 12.78 -15.73 -18.58
N TYR A 134 13.39 -16.49 -17.70
CA TYR A 134 14.12 -15.94 -16.58
C TYR A 134 15.37 -15.17 -17.04
N CYS A 135 16.05 -14.55 -16.12
CA CYS A 135 17.17 -13.64 -16.38
C CYS A 135 18.42 -14.30 -16.98
N ASP A 136 18.46 -15.63 -17.07
CA ASP A 136 19.50 -16.37 -17.79
C ASP A 136 19.27 -16.40 -19.34
N GLY A 137 18.10 -15.98 -19.79
CA GLY A 137 17.69 -15.99 -21.19
C GLY A 137 17.53 -17.38 -21.82
N GLN A 138 17.57 -18.45 -21.01
CA GLN A 138 17.54 -19.83 -21.45
C GLN A 138 16.38 -20.63 -20.81
N THR A 139 16.14 -20.41 -19.54
CA THR A 139 15.08 -21.09 -18.80
C THR A 139 13.74 -20.44 -19.14
N PRO A 140 12.82 -21.13 -19.83
CA PRO A 140 11.51 -20.58 -20.18
C PRO A 140 10.65 -20.44 -18.93
N ILE A 141 9.81 -19.40 -18.90
CA ILE A 141 8.72 -19.23 -17.94
C ILE A 141 7.47 -19.82 -18.53
N THR A 142 6.85 -20.77 -17.84
CA THR A 142 5.71 -21.54 -18.31
C THR A 142 4.57 -21.53 -17.27
N ALA A 143 3.42 -22.07 -17.63
CA ALA A 143 2.30 -22.28 -16.71
C ALA A 143 2.69 -23.10 -15.47
N LYS A 144 3.71 -23.96 -15.58
CA LYS A 144 4.22 -24.73 -14.43
C LYS A 144 4.83 -23.85 -13.35
N ASP A 145 5.50 -22.76 -13.73
CA ASP A 145 6.14 -21.84 -12.78
C ASP A 145 5.09 -21.06 -11.97
N TYR A 146 4.00 -20.64 -12.61
CA TYR A 146 2.88 -19.99 -11.92
C TYR A 146 2.13 -20.98 -11.01
N VAL A 147 1.84 -22.17 -11.52
CA VAL A 147 1.19 -23.21 -10.70
C VAL A 147 2.10 -23.65 -9.54
N PHE A 148 3.41 -23.72 -9.76
CA PHE A 148 4.38 -23.96 -8.68
C PHE A 148 4.33 -22.85 -7.63
N SER A 149 4.27 -21.58 -8.03
CA SER A 149 4.15 -20.45 -7.10
C SER A 149 2.91 -20.57 -6.21
N LEU A 150 1.76 -20.96 -6.78
CA LEU A 150 0.54 -21.20 -6.00
C LEU A 150 0.69 -22.38 -5.02
N LEU A 151 1.28 -23.48 -5.47
CA LEU A 151 1.55 -24.65 -4.62
C LEU A 151 2.55 -24.32 -3.51
N LEU A 152 3.65 -23.62 -3.83
CA LEU A 152 4.68 -23.22 -2.88
C LEU A 152 4.07 -22.33 -1.80
N CYS A 153 3.46 -21.20 -2.19
CA CYS A 153 2.98 -20.18 -1.27
C CYS A 153 1.79 -20.66 -0.41
N ALA A 154 0.96 -21.60 -0.92
CA ALA A 154 -0.14 -22.19 -0.16
C ALA A 154 0.27 -23.41 0.67
N SER A 155 1.54 -23.84 0.62
CA SER A 155 1.98 -25.12 1.21
C SER A 155 2.03 -25.12 2.74
N PRO A 156 1.81 -26.27 3.39
CA PRO A 156 2.03 -26.43 4.82
C PRO A 156 3.51 -26.23 5.22
N GLU A 157 4.46 -26.50 4.32
CA GLU A 157 5.89 -26.32 4.55
C GLU A 157 6.24 -24.84 4.69
N MET A 158 5.67 -23.96 3.85
CA MET A 158 5.83 -22.51 3.99
C MET A 158 5.17 -22.00 5.26
N ALA A 159 3.98 -22.47 5.59
CA ALA A 159 3.29 -22.14 6.85
C ALA A 159 4.11 -22.55 8.08
N ALA A 160 4.74 -23.72 8.07
CA ALA A 160 5.63 -24.18 9.13
C ALA A 160 6.88 -23.30 9.31
N LEU A 161 7.25 -22.52 8.29
CA LEU A 161 8.31 -21.52 8.31
C LEU A 161 7.81 -20.10 8.67
N GLY A 162 6.54 -19.97 9.04
CA GLY A 162 5.95 -18.71 9.48
C GLY A 162 5.48 -17.79 8.33
N ALA A 163 5.34 -18.31 7.12
CA ALA A 163 4.82 -17.56 5.99
C ALA A 163 3.33 -17.26 6.13
N ASP A 164 2.90 -16.04 5.83
CA ASP A 164 1.50 -15.65 5.74
C ASP A 164 0.94 -16.00 4.36
N SER A 165 0.12 -17.05 4.30
CA SER A 165 -0.52 -17.56 3.08
C SER A 165 -1.95 -17.03 2.87
N SER A 166 -2.42 -16.08 3.66
CA SER A 166 -3.83 -15.61 3.68
C SER A 166 -4.33 -15.14 2.30
N ARG A 167 -3.44 -14.61 1.46
CA ARG A 167 -3.76 -14.20 0.08
C ARG A 167 -4.35 -15.34 -0.77
N TYR A 168 -4.00 -16.59 -0.48
CA TYR A 168 -4.38 -17.78 -1.27
C TYR A 168 -5.59 -18.51 -0.72
N GLU A 169 -6.14 -18.09 0.43
CA GLU A 169 -7.23 -18.81 1.14
C GLU A 169 -8.53 -18.89 0.33
N ASN A 170 -8.72 -17.97 -0.64
CA ASN A 170 -9.89 -17.98 -1.52
C ASN A 170 -9.82 -19.04 -2.63
N ILE A 171 -8.67 -19.69 -2.84
CA ILE A 171 -8.53 -20.75 -3.84
C ILE A 171 -9.26 -22.01 -3.32
N VAL A 172 -10.05 -22.62 -4.20
CA VAL A 172 -10.76 -23.87 -3.89
C VAL A 172 -9.76 -24.97 -3.47
N GLY A 173 -9.97 -25.57 -2.31
CA GLY A 173 -9.11 -26.63 -1.78
C GLY A 173 -7.91 -26.15 -0.98
N TYR A 174 -7.71 -24.83 -0.85
CA TYR A 174 -6.64 -24.25 -0.03
C TYR A 174 -6.62 -24.82 1.39
N ASP A 175 -7.74 -24.80 2.12
CA ASP A 175 -7.79 -25.21 3.53
C ASP A 175 -7.28 -26.64 3.76
N ALA A 176 -7.60 -27.55 2.84
CA ALA A 176 -7.16 -28.94 2.93
C ALA A 176 -5.68 -29.11 2.55
N TYR A 177 -5.22 -28.36 1.55
CA TYR A 177 -3.84 -28.39 1.09
C TYR A 177 -2.91 -27.72 2.13
N HIS A 178 -3.24 -26.52 2.55
CA HIS A 178 -2.48 -25.76 3.55
C HIS A 178 -2.35 -26.48 4.90
N ALA A 179 -3.41 -27.17 5.33
CA ALA A 179 -3.38 -27.99 6.55
C ALA A 179 -2.66 -29.34 6.38
N GLY A 180 -2.08 -29.65 5.22
CA GLY A 180 -1.44 -30.93 4.92
C GLY A 180 -2.40 -32.13 4.85
N LYS A 181 -3.73 -31.90 4.84
CA LYS A 181 -4.76 -32.96 4.72
C LYS A 181 -4.93 -33.41 3.27
N SER A 182 -4.51 -32.66 2.31
CA SER A 182 -4.48 -32.99 0.88
C SER A 182 -3.09 -32.70 0.31
N LYS A 183 -2.62 -33.57 -0.57
CA LYS A 183 -1.41 -33.33 -1.37
C LYS A 183 -1.69 -32.49 -2.61
N THR A 184 -2.97 -32.30 -2.97
CA THR A 184 -3.39 -31.59 -4.17
C THR A 184 -4.09 -30.28 -3.79
N LEU A 185 -3.80 -29.22 -4.56
CA LEU A 185 -4.56 -27.99 -4.55
C LEU A 185 -5.66 -28.10 -5.62
N SER A 186 -6.87 -28.45 -5.19
CA SER A 186 -7.93 -28.93 -6.09
C SER A 186 -8.53 -27.85 -6.99
N GLY A 187 -8.40 -26.59 -6.63
CA GLY A 187 -8.90 -25.44 -7.39
C GLY A 187 -7.95 -25.00 -8.51
N VAL A 188 -6.76 -25.57 -8.61
CA VAL A 188 -5.80 -25.23 -9.65
C VAL A 188 -5.64 -26.41 -10.61
N ARG A 189 -5.59 -26.12 -11.91
CA ARG A 189 -5.37 -27.11 -12.98
C ARG A 189 -4.26 -26.62 -13.88
N LEU A 190 -3.38 -27.53 -14.28
CA LEU A 190 -2.36 -27.32 -15.30
C LEU A 190 -2.81 -28.07 -16.56
N MET A 191 -3.10 -27.35 -17.65
CA MET A 191 -3.61 -27.94 -18.88
C MET A 191 -2.46 -28.32 -19.83
N ASP A 192 -1.51 -27.39 -19.98
CA ASP A 192 -0.29 -27.55 -20.76
C ASP A 192 0.77 -26.53 -20.28
N ASP A 193 1.87 -26.35 -21.00
CA ASP A 193 2.95 -25.43 -20.63
C ASP A 193 2.57 -23.95 -20.77
N GLU A 194 1.46 -23.64 -21.45
CA GLU A 194 0.99 -22.26 -21.69
C GLU A 194 -0.30 -21.95 -20.94
N THR A 195 -1.05 -22.96 -20.46
CA THR A 195 -2.42 -22.78 -19.98
C THR A 195 -2.63 -23.42 -18.63
N PHE A 196 -3.22 -22.67 -17.73
CA PHE A 196 -3.67 -23.18 -16.41
C PHE A 196 -4.94 -22.48 -15.95
N SER A 197 -5.56 -22.96 -14.89
CA SER A 197 -6.73 -22.32 -14.31
C SER A 197 -6.70 -22.29 -12.80
N ILE A 198 -7.37 -21.26 -12.25
CA ILE A 198 -7.56 -21.04 -10.80
C ILE A 198 -9.06 -20.94 -10.55
N ALA A 199 -9.57 -21.78 -9.64
CA ALA A 199 -10.95 -21.72 -9.17
C ALA A 199 -11.01 -21.07 -7.78
N VAL A 200 -11.84 -20.03 -7.66
CA VAL A 200 -12.06 -19.24 -6.44
C VAL A 200 -13.37 -19.66 -5.80
N LYS A 201 -13.39 -19.72 -4.47
CA LYS A 201 -14.56 -20.11 -3.66
C LYS A 201 -15.78 -19.23 -3.97
N ALA A 202 -16.97 -19.84 -4.07
CA ALA A 202 -18.20 -19.14 -4.44
C ALA A 202 -18.61 -18.03 -3.44
N ASP A 203 -18.23 -18.15 -2.18
CA ASP A 203 -18.53 -17.18 -1.13
C ASP A 203 -17.62 -15.95 -1.18
N HIS A 204 -16.47 -16.02 -1.89
CA HIS A 204 -15.63 -14.87 -2.15
C HIS A 204 -16.21 -13.96 -3.23
N GLU A 205 -16.95 -14.48 -4.20
CA GLU A 205 -17.51 -13.75 -5.33
C GLU A 205 -18.93 -13.19 -5.07
N PRO A 206 -19.37 -12.08 -5.71
CA PRO A 206 -18.51 -11.21 -6.51
C PRO A 206 -17.45 -10.51 -5.67
N PHE A 207 -16.37 -10.07 -6.32
CA PHE A 207 -15.31 -9.30 -5.69
C PHE A 207 -14.94 -8.11 -6.59
N PHE A 208 -14.91 -6.90 -6.04
CA PHE A 208 -14.66 -5.69 -6.84
C PHE A 208 -13.32 -5.73 -7.57
N TYR A 209 -12.30 -6.24 -6.91
CA TYR A 209 -10.96 -6.44 -7.48
C TYR A 209 -10.77 -7.89 -7.96
N ASP A 210 -11.69 -8.41 -8.76
CA ASP A 210 -11.74 -9.83 -9.15
C ASP A 210 -10.44 -10.36 -9.77
N LEU A 211 -9.72 -9.54 -10.54
CA LEU A 211 -8.41 -9.92 -11.09
C LEU A 211 -7.32 -10.08 -10.03
N ALA A 212 -7.50 -9.56 -8.79
CA ALA A 212 -6.58 -9.85 -7.70
C ALA A 212 -6.54 -11.34 -7.33
N ASN A 213 -7.59 -12.09 -7.65
CA ASN A 213 -7.65 -13.54 -7.45
C ASN A 213 -6.64 -14.32 -8.28
N ILE A 214 -6.12 -13.72 -9.35
CA ILE A 214 -5.09 -14.31 -10.20
C ILE A 214 -3.72 -13.65 -10.06
N TRP A 215 -3.54 -12.75 -9.08
CA TRP A 215 -2.24 -12.17 -8.80
C TRP A 215 -1.22 -13.26 -8.48
N CYS A 216 -0.26 -13.47 -9.39
CA CYS A 216 0.74 -14.52 -9.27
C CYS A 216 1.99 -14.15 -10.05
N ILE A 217 3.15 -14.35 -9.43
CA ILE A 217 4.49 -14.17 -10.00
C ILE A 217 5.07 -15.56 -10.26
N PRO A 218 5.80 -15.79 -11.37
CA PRO A 218 6.45 -17.08 -11.62
C PRO A 218 7.70 -17.24 -10.75
N TYR A 219 7.81 -18.37 -10.06
CA TYR A 219 9.00 -18.72 -9.29
C TYR A 219 9.70 -19.96 -9.87
N PRO A 220 11.05 -19.98 -9.91
CA PRO A 220 11.82 -21.06 -10.53
C PRO A 220 11.81 -22.33 -9.67
N ILE A 221 11.15 -23.39 -10.15
CA ILE A 221 11.05 -24.68 -9.47
C ILE A 221 12.44 -25.28 -9.21
N SER A 222 13.32 -25.20 -10.21
CA SER A 222 14.68 -25.77 -10.14
C SER A 222 15.54 -25.20 -9.02
N VAL A 223 15.26 -23.98 -8.58
CA VAL A 223 16.00 -23.28 -7.50
C VAL A 223 15.32 -23.50 -6.15
N LEU A 224 14.02 -23.30 -6.07
CA LEU A 224 13.29 -23.35 -4.80
C LEU A 224 12.92 -24.74 -4.34
N ALA A 225 12.67 -25.65 -5.29
CA ALA A 225 12.30 -27.05 -5.02
C ALA A 225 13.04 -28.01 -5.96
N PRO A 226 14.39 -28.07 -5.89
CA PRO A 226 15.19 -28.88 -6.80
C PRO A 226 14.78 -30.36 -6.75
N GLY A 227 14.65 -30.97 -7.95
CA GLY A 227 14.17 -32.34 -8.12
C GLY A 227 12.66 -32.49 -8.04
N CYS A 228 11.90 -31.40 -7.90
CA CYS A 228 10.43 -31.40 -7.97
C CYS A 228 9.95 -30.96 -9.35
N THR A 229 8.74 -31.42 -9.70
CA THR A 229 7.96 -30.95 -10.84
C THR A 229 6.50 -30.82 -10.45
N VAL A 230 5.74 -30.05 -11.22
CA VAL A 230 4.29 -29.91 -11.08
C VAL A 230 3.60 -30.92 -11.97
N VAL A 231 2.62 -31.62 -11.41
CA VAL A 231 1.74 -32.55 -12.16
C VAL A 231 0.28 -32.24 -11.91
N ASP A 232 -0.52 -32.28 -12.99
CA ASP A 232 -1.97 -32.22 -12.89
C ASP A 232 -2.53 -33.63 -12.69
N THR A 233 -3.44 -33.77 -11.74
CA THR A 233 -4.11 -35.04 -11.44
C THR A 233 -5.63 -34.86 -11.54
N LYS A 234 -6.39 -35.94 -11.51
CA LYS A 234 -7.87 -35.86 -11.46
C LYS A 234 -8.40 -34.99 -10.30
N ASN A 235 -7.60 -34.82 -9.22
CA ASN A 235 -7.99 -34.12 -7.99
C ASN A 235 -7.43 -32.70 -7.89
N GLY A 236 -6.67 -32.23 -8.88
CA GLY A 236 -5.97 -30.94 -8.87
C GLY A 236 -4.46 -31.08 -9.07
N VAL A 237 -3.73 -30.00 -8.96
CA VAL A 237 -2.27 -29.97 -9.11
C VAL A 237 -1.57 -30.37 -7.83
N GLN A 238 -0.38 -30.97 -7.96
CA GLN A 238 0.50 -31.28 -6.83
C GLN A 238 1.98 -31.25 -7.25
N LEU A 239 2.86 -31.17 -6.27
CA LEU A 239 4.29 -31.43 -6.47
C LEU A 239 4.53 -32.93 -6.57
N ALA A 240 5.41 -33.32 -7.48
CA ALA A 240 5.88 -34.69 -7.69
C ALA A 240 7.41 -34.72 -7.78
N ASN A 241 7.99 -35.89 -7.59
CA ASN A 241 9.42 -36.09 -7.87
C ASN A 241 9.65 -36.02 -9.39
N GLU A 242 10.60 -35.22 -9.83
CA GLU A 242 11.00 -35.14 -11.23
C GLU A 242 11.51 -36.50 -11.74
N ASN A 243 12.22 -37.22 -10.89
CA ASN A 243 12.60 -38.61 -11.16
C ASN A 243 11.44 -39.54 -10.73
N ALA A 244 10.63 -39.94 -11.67
CA ALA A 244 9.46 -40.82 -11.44
C ALA A 244 9.78 -42.18 -10.75
N ASN A 245 11.04 -42.61 -10.76
CA ASN A 245 11.47 -43.83 -10.08
C ASN A 245 11.72 -43.62 -8.58
N GLN A 246 11.72 -42.39 -8.08
CA GLN A 246 11.84 -42.10 -6.66
C GLN A 246 10.45 -41.78 -6.05
N PRO A 247 10.01 -42.52 -5.02
CA PRO A 247 8.66 -42.33 -4.47
C PRO A 247 8.51 -41.09 -3.56
N VAL A 248 9.62 -40.52 -3.11
CA VAL A 248 9.64 -39.38 -2.17
C VAL A 248 9.81 -38.09 -2.93
N VAL A 249 8.86 -37.17 -2.77
CA VAL A 249 8.97 -35.81 -3.29
C VAL A 249 9.95 -35.05 -2.40
N PRO A 250 11.01 -34.44 -2.96
CA PRO A 250 12.06 -33.79 -2.17
C PRO A 250 11.66 -32.39 -1.62
N PHE A 251 10.38 -32.06 -1.63
CA PHE A 251 9.86 -30.82 -1.08
C PHE A 251 9.57 -30.97 0.41
N THR A 252 10.34 -30.31 1.26
CA THR A 252 10.28 -30.43 2.72
C THR A 252 10.64 -29.11 3.40
N VAL A 253 10.23 -28.94 4.66
CA VAL A 253 10.60 -27.78 5.50
C VAL A 253 12.14 -27.62 5.57
N ASP A 254 12.88 -28.70 5.77
CA ASP A 254 14.37 -28.62 5.84
C ASP A 254 15.01 -28.35 4.48
N GLY A 255 14.37 -28.76 3.38
CA GLY A 255 14.73 -28.37 2.02
C GLY A 255 14.58 -26.88 1.83
N LEU A 256 13.40 -26.31 2.17
CA LEU A 256 13.12 -24.89 2.07
C LEU A 256 14.00 -24.04 3.00
N LYS A 257 14.37 -24.50 4.19
CA LYS A 257 15.36 -23.83 5.03
C LYS A 257 16.70 -23.63 4.28
N LYS A 258 17.10 -24.59 3.47
CA LYS A 258 18.35 -24.48 2.67
C LYS A 258 18.17 -23.62 1.43
N THR A 259 17.09 -23.85 0.66
CA THR A 259 16.89 -23.12 -0.61
C THR A 259 16.40 -21.69 -0.42
N VAL A 260 15.73 -21.38 0.70
CA VAL A 260 15.15 -20.05 0.95
C VAL A 260 15.91 -19.28 2.03
N PHE A 261 16.21 -19.89 3.19
CA PHE A 261 16.70 -19.16 4.38
C PHE A 261 18.20 -19.29 4.65
N ASP A 262 18.96 -20.01 3.84
CA ASP A 262 20.42 -20.00 3.98
C ASP A 262 20.95 -18.58 3.76
N THR A 263 21.71 -18.04 4.71
CA THR A 263 22.15 -16.64 4.68
C THR A 263 23.18 -16.34 3.58
N THR A 264 23.76 -17.35 2.97
CA THR A 264 24.79 -17.22 1.93
C THR A 264 24.26 -17.48 0.52
N THR A 265 23.31 -18.42 0.41
CA THR A 265 22.82 -18.90 -0.90
C THR A 265 21.30 -18.94 -1.02
N GLY A 266 20.59 -18.69 0.09
CA GLY A 266 19.14 -18.80 0.12
C GLY A 266 18.45 -17.73 -0.70
N TYR A 267 17.39 -18.12 -1.36
CA TYR A 267 16.62 -17.26 -2.28
C TYR A 267 15.98 -16.04 -1.58
N MET A 268 15.81 -16.08 -0.27
CA MET A 268 15.37 -14.94 0.53
C MET A 268 16.32 -13.75 0.37
N TYR A 269 17.62 -13.99 0.48
CA TYR A 269 18.68 -12.96 0.51
C TYR A 269 19.42 -12.81 -0.80
N HIS A 270 19.47 -13.89 -1.59
CA HIS A 270 20.25 -13.99 -2.82
C HIS A 270 19.41 -14.64 -3.94
N PRO A 271 18.27 -14.03 -4.34
CA PRO A 271 17.44 -14.59 -5.40
C PRO A 271 18.23 -14.64 -6.72
N VAL A 272 18.36 -15.84 -7.24
CA VAL A 272 18.94 -16.13 -8.55
C VAL A 272 17.84 -16.60 -9.49
N LEU A 273 18.07 -16.53 -10.80
CA LEU A 273 17.08 -16.94 -11.80
C LEU A 273 15.74 -16.19 -11.59
N THR A 274 15.82 -14.86 -11.57
CA THR A 274 14.69 -13.96 -11.38
C THR A 274 14.02 -13.57 -12.70
N SER A 275 12.82 -13.03 -12.63
CA SER A 275 12.00 -12.68 -13.81
C SER A 275 11.87 -11.17 -14.04
N GLY A 276 12.44 -10.34 -13.17
CA GLY A 276 12.27 -8.89 -13.17
C GLY A 276 13.18 -8.13 -14.13
N PRO A 277 13.01 -6.79 -14.18
CA PRO A 277 13.81 -5.90 -15.03
C PRO A 277 15.30 -5.85 -14.66
N TYR A 278 15.64 -6.17 -13.41
CA TYR A 278 17.02 -6.21 -12.92
C TYR A 278 17.32 -7.54 -12.25
N MET A 279 18.62 -7.85 -12.16
CA MET A 279 19.18 -8.99 -11.46
C MET A 279 19.97 -8.51 -10.24
N LEU A 280 19.88 -9.21 -9.13
CA LEU A 280 20.72 -8.99 -7.96
C LEU A 280 22.17 -9.37 -8.27
N THR A 281 23.13 -8.48 -7.98
CA THR A 281 24.56 -8.76 -8.14
C THR A 281 25.31 -8.74 -6.81
N GLY A 282 24.77 -8.06 -5.79
CA GLY A 282 25.34 -8.00 -4.46
C GLY A 282 24.33 -7.60 -3.41
N TYR A 283 24.50 -8.13 -2.20
CA TYR A 283 23.81 -7.68 -0.99
C TYR A 283 24.75 -7.77 0.20
N ASP A 284 24.96 -6.66 0.87
CA ASP A 284 25.73 -6.59 2.13
C ASP A 284 24.77 -6.25 3.28
N ALA A 285 24.44 -7.24 4.09
CA ALA A 285 23.56 -7.09 5.23
C ALA A 285 24.13 -6.17 6.34
N THR A 286 25.45 -5.93 6.35
CA THR A 286 26.11 -5.07 7.34
C THR A 286 25.92 -3.60 7.00
N THR A 287 26.09 -3.25 5.73
CA THR A 287 25.96 -1.87 5.23
C THR A 287 24.56 -1.56 4.72
N GLY A 288 23.76 -2.58 4.42
CA GLY A 288 22.43 -2.43 3.79
C GLY A 288 22.51 -2.09 2.30
N GLN A 289 23.70 -2.23 1.68
CA GLN A 289 23.89 -2.01 0.24
C GLN A 289 23.31 -3.15 -0.57
N VAL A 290 22.60 -2.81 -1.66
CA VAL A 290 22.08 -3.77 -2.64
C VAL A 290 22.46 -3.31 -4.04
N ASP A 291 23.11 -4.19 -4.81
CA ASP A 291 23.59 -3.91 -6.15
C ASP A 291 22.82 -4.69 -7.21
N PHE A 292 22.49 -4.02 -8.31
CA PHE A 292 21.70 -4.60 -9.38
C PHE A 292 22.33 -4.36 -10.73
N LYS A 293 22.03 -5.27 -11.65
CA LYS A 293 22.39 -5.16 -13.07
C LYS A 293 21.12 -5.38 -13.92
N LEU A 294 20.99 -4.65 -15.00
CA LEU A 294 19.92 -4.77 -15.98
C LEU A 294 19.78 -6.22 -16.46
N ASN A 295 18.56 -6.72 -16.52
CA ASN A 295 18.23 -8.01 -17.14
C ASN A 295 18.02 -7.81 -18.65
N PRO A 296 18.94 -8.25 -19.52
CA PRO A 296 18.85 -8.01 -20.95
C PRO A 296 17.73 -8.82 -21.63
N TYR A 297 17.18 -9.83 -20.96
CA TYR A 297 16.12 -10.70 -21.46
C TYR A 297 14.73 -10.27 -21.03
N TYR A 298 14.62 -9.25 -20.16
CA TYR A 298 13.33 -8.72 -19.76
C TYR A 298 12.58 -8.13 -20.94
N LYS A 299 11.33 -8.56 -21.15
CA LYS A 299 10.50 -8.16 -22.31
C LYS A 299 9.81 -6.82 -22.12
N GLY A 300 9.70 -6.33 -20.91
CA GLY A 300 9.04 -5.08 -20.55
C GLY A 300 7.96 -5.27 -19.47
N ASN A 301 7.52 -4.15 -18.89
CA ASN A 301 6.36 -4.10 -18.02
C ASN A 301 5.07 -4.22 -18.85
N TYR A 302 3.89 -4.03 -18.22
CA TYR A 302 2.58 -4.16 -18.87
C TYR A 302 2.39 -3.21 -20.08
N GLU A 303 3.17 -2.14 -20.20
CA GLU A 303 3.23 -1.22 -21.35
C GLU A 303 4.36 -1.60 -22.35
N GLY A 304 5.08 -2.68 -22.11
CA GLY A 304 6.22 -3.11 -22.90
C GLY A 304 7.49 -2.29 -22.70
N VAL A 305 7.54 -1.46 -21.65
CA VAL A 305 8.69 -0.60 -21.34
C VAL A 305 9.80 -1.41 -20.67
N LYS A 306 11.01 -1.29 -21.21
CA LYS A 306 12.25 -1.91 -20.69
C LYS A 306 13.14 -0.85 -20.05
N PRO A 307 13.85 -1.13 -18.96
CA PRO A 307 14.86 -0.21 -18.45
C PRO A 307 16.01 -0.02 -19.44
N VAL A 308 16.67 1.13 -19.34
CA VAL A 308 17.88 1.47 -20.12
C VAL A 308 19.06 1.89 -19.23
N ILE A 309 18.86 1.94 -17.92
CA ILE A 309 19.93 2.15 -16.92
C ILE A 309 20.60 0.79 -16.67
N ASP A 310 21.94 0.71 -16.84
CA ASP A 310 22.63 -0.58 -16.79
C ASP A 310 22.74 -1.17 -15.39
N THR A 311 23.01 -0.30 -14.39
CA THR A 311 23.25 -0.74 -13.02
C THR A 311 22.58 0.21 -12.01
N LEU A 312 22.15 -0.36 -10.89
CA LEU A 312 21.61 0.39 -9.75
C LEU A 312 22.35 -0.04 -8.48
N THR A 313 22.58 0.90 -7.58
CA THR A 313 23.00 0.63 -6.20
C THR A 313 22.04 1.28 -5.25
N LEU A 314 21.43 0.52 -4.34
CA LEU A 314 20.59 1.00 -3.26
C LEU A 314 21.42 1.13 -2.00
N LEU A 315 21.43 2.30 -1.37
CA LEU A 315 22.17 2.59 -0.13
C LEU A 315 21.24 3.15 0.94
N PRO A 316 21.51 2.87 2.23
CA PRO A 316 20.84 3.56 3.31
C PRO A 316 21.15 5.06 3.28
N ALA A 317 20.11 5.88 3.47
CA ALA A 317 20.21 7.32 3.59
C ALA A 317 19.78 7.76 4.99
N HIS A 318 20.57 8.60 5.64
CA HIS A 318 20.32 9.06 7.01
C HIS A 318 19.69 10.47 6.98
N ALA A 319 18.62 10.67 7.71
CA ALA A 319 17.83 11.90 7.69
C ALA A 319 18.68 13.19 7.88
N ASP A 320 19.70 13.15 8.73
CA ASP A 320 20.55 14.30 9.03
C ASP A 320 21.46 14.71 7.86
N THR A 321 21.87 13.75 6.99
CA THR A 321 22.88 13.97 5.95
C THR A 321 22.39 13.73 4.54
N MET A 322 21.25 13.05 4.33
CA MET A 322 20.83 12.54 3.02
C MET A 322 20.75 13.62 1.93
N VAL A 323 20.30 14.82 2.27
CA VAL A 323 20.20 15.93 1.28
C VAL A 323 21.58 16.46 0.92
N GLN A 324 22.50 16.53 1.88
CA GLN A 324 23.89 16.89 1.62
C GLN A 324 24.59 15.78 0.83
N ASP A 325 24.36 14.52 1.18
CA ASP A 325 24.89 13.34 0.45
C ASP A 325 24.44 13.35 -1.03
N LEU A 326 23.18 13.77 -1.30
CA LEU A 326 22.68 13.98 -2.67
C LEU A 326 23.42 15.14 -3.35
N ALA A 327 23.56 16.29 -2.68
CA ALA A 327 24.28 17.45 -3.23
C ALA A 327 25.76 17.17 -3.51
N ASP A 328 26.40 16.32 -2.72
CA ASP A 328 27.78 15.89 -2.86
C ASP A 328 27.98 14.74 -3.88
N GLY A 329 26.90 14.26 -4.50
CA GLY A 329 26.92 13.20 -5.52
C GLY A 329 27.14 11.78 -4.98
N LYS A 330 26.84 11.54 -3.69
CA LYS A 330 26.81 10.20 -3.12
C LYS A 330 25.56 9.42 -3.55
N PHE A 331 24.46 10.15 -3.77
CA PHE A 331 23.23 9.66 -4.33
C PHE A 331 22.90 10.41 -5.63
N ASP A 332 22.28 9.73 -6.56
CA ASP A 332 21.68 10.31 -7.77
C ASP A 332 20.19 10.52 -7.60
N LEU A 333 19.58 9.73 -6.71
CA LEU A 333 18.16 9.74 -6.37
C LEU A 333 17.97 9.49 -4.87
N LEU A 334 17.25 10.37 -4.19
CA LEU A 334 16.67 10.13 -2.86
C LEU A 334 15.18 9.84 -3.02
N ASN A 335 14.70 8.72 -2.52
CA ASN A 335 13.30 8.35 -2.65
C ASN A 335 12.53 8.40 -1.31
N LYS A 336 11.22 8.64 -1.41
CA LYS A 336 10.25 8.57 -0.29
C LYS A 336 10.63 9.43 0.92
N CYS A 337 11.17 10.63 0.70
CA CYS A 337 11.39 11.60 1.77
C CYS A 337 10.03 12.05 2.35
N VAL A 338 9.89 11.98 3.68
CA VAL A 338 8.63 12.30 4.39
C VAL A 338 8.81 13.37 5.46
N ASP A 339 10.02 13.55 5.99
CA ASP A 339 10.31 14.54 7.01
C ASP A 339 10.30 15.95 6.41
N ALA A 340 9.52 16.85 7.01
CA ALA A 340 9.35 18.21 6.50
C ALA A 340 10.67 18.98 6.41
N SER A 341 11.58 18.79 7.36
CA SER A 341 12.88 19.46 7.35
C SER A 341 13.79 18.95 6.24
N VAL A 342 13.73 17.66 5.93
CA VAL A 342 14.43 17.03 4.80
C VAL A 342 13.86 17.55 3.48
N ILE A 343 12.52 17.57 3.36
CA ILE A 343 11.84 18.04 2.15
C ILE A 343 12.20 19.50 1.86
N LEU A 344 12.16 20.37 2.87
CA LEU A 344 12.52 21.80 2.68
C LEU A 344 13.95 21.97 2.21
N LYS A 345 14.92 21.28 2.80
CA LYS A 345 16.33 21.30 2.36
C LYS A 345 16.48 20.75 0.94
N GLY A 346 15.78 19.66 0.59
CA GLY A 346 15.80 19.09 -0.76
C GLY A 346 15.22 20.06 -1.79
N LEU A 347 14.14 20.78 -1.47
CA LEU A 347 13.55 21.79 -2.34
C LEU A 347 14.50 22.98 -2.61
N GLU A 348 15.44 23.29 -1.70
CA GLU A 348 16.48 24.31 -1.93
C GLU A 348 17.48 23.91 -3.03
N LEU A 349 17.60 22.61 -3.35
CA LEU A 349 18.45 22.12 -4.44
C LEU A 349 17.78 22.23 -5.81
N ARG A 350 16.47 22.41 -5.86
CA ARG A 350 15.69 22.47 -7.10
C ARG A 350 16.23 23.60 -8.01
N GLY A 351 16.47 23.24 -9.28
CA GLY A 351 17.05 24.16 -10.28
C GLY A 351 18.54 24.46 -10.10
N LYS A 352 19.22 23.74 -9.19
CA LYS A 352 20.67 23.79 -9.01
C LYS A 352 21.34 22.48 -9.45
N GLY A 353 20.81 21.83 -10.46
CA GLY A 353 21.22 20.50 -10.94
C GLY A 353 20.38 19.36 -10.38
N PHE A 354 19.26 19.68 -9.72
CA PHE A 354 18.36 18.69 -9.10
C PHE A 354 16.89 19.02 -9.35
N THR A 355 16.12 17.97 -9.55
CA THR A 355 14.65 17.97 -9.69
C THR A 355 14.01 17.36 -8.44
N ALA A 356 12.78 17.77 -8.15
CA ALA A 356 11.95 17.25 -7.06
C ALA A 356 10.61 16.80 -7.62
N ASP A 357 10.29 15.53 -7.41
CA ASP A 357 8.98 14.95 -7.68
C ASP A 357 8.24 14.67 -6.39
N ASN A 358 6.93 14.68 -6.45
CA ASN A 358 6.12 14.32 -5.27
C ASN A 358 4.86 13.56 -5.68
N TYR A 359 4.38 12.73 -4.77
CA TYR A 359 3.18 11.94 -4.96
C TYR A 359 2.49 11.61 -3.64
N ALA A 360 1.17 11.50 -3.67
CA ALA A 360 0.37 11.28 -2.49
C ALA A 360 0.55 9.85 -1.94
N ARG A 361 0.59 9.73 -0.62
CA ARG A 361 0.69 8.45 0.07
C ARG A 361 -0.63 7.67 0.01
N LEU A 362 -0.58 6.37 -0.20
CA LEU A 362 -1.76 5.48 -0.09
C LEU A 362 -2.23 5.27 1.36
N GLY A 363 -1.44 5.65 2.34
CA GLY A 363 -1.70 5.38 3.73
C GLY A 363 -1.89 6.63 4.60
N TYR A 364 -1.91 6.41 5.91
CA TYR A 364 -2.15 7.44 6.90
C TYR A 364 -1.37 7.21 8.19
N GLY A 365 -1.16 8.29 8.96
CA GLY A 365 -0.71 8.24 10.34
C GLY A 365 -1.90 8.26 11.29
N PHE A 366 -1.83 7.50 12.37
CA PHE A 366 -2.96 7.30 13.29
C PHE A 366 -2.52 6.95 14.71
N CYS A 367 -3.38 7.23 15.67
CA CYS A 367 -3.26 6.57 16.97
C CYS A 367 -4.09 5.30 17.00
N ALA A 368 -3.45 4.18 17.28
CA ALA A 368 -4.12 2.90 17.53
C ALA A 368 -4.75 2.88 18.92
N PHE A 369 -5.90 2.23 19.04
CA PHE A 369 -6.58 1.94 20.29
C PHE A 369 -6.67 0.44 20.56
N ALA A 370 -6.55 0.03 21.81
CA ALA A 370 -6.89 -1.32 22.27
C ALA A 370 -8.40 -1.39 22.54
N CYS A 371 -9.22 -1.52 21.46
CA CYS A 371 -10.68 -1.47 21.60
C CYS A 371 -11.27 -2.69 22.33
N GLU A 372 -10.49 -3.75 22.53
CA GLU A 372 -10.91 -4.99 23.20
C GLU A 372 -10.86 -4.90 24.72
N LYS A 373 -10.20 -3.87 25.29
CA LYS A 373 -9.98 -3.79 26.74
C LYS A 373 -10.03 -2.35 27.28
N GLY A 374 -10.05 -2.24 28.61
CA GLY A 374 -9.93 -0.97 29.30
C GLY A 374 -10.98 0.07 28.93
N PRO A 375 -10.73 1.36 29.24
CA PRO A 375 -11.63 2.44 28.87
C PRO A 375 -11.84 2.59 27.36
N GLN A 376 -10.86 2.23 26.55
CA GLN A 376 -10.90 2.36 25.08
C GLN A 376 -11.93 1.43 24.40
N GLN A 377 -12.45 0.42 25.10
CA GLN A 377 -13.58 -0.38 24.60
C GLN A 377 -14.85 0.48 24.37
N PHE A 378 -14.97 1.63 25.06
CA PHE A 378 -16.12 2.54 24.94
C PHE A 378 -15.87 3.58 23.84
N THR A 379 -16.74 3.62 22.84
CA THR A 379 -16.66 4.61 21.75
C THR A 379 -16.61 6.05 22.28
N ALA A 380 -17.39 6.37 23.33
CA ALA A 380 -17.38 7.69 23.92
C ALA A 380 -16.01 8.12 24.48
N VAL A 381 -15.21 7.16 24.96
CA VAL A 381 -13.84 7.43 25.45
C VAL A 381 -12.92 7.74 24.25
N ARG A 382 -12.98 6.96 23.19
CA ARG A 382 -12.17 7.20 21.97
C ARG A 382 -12.53 8.54 21.32
N GLN A 383 -13.83 8.86 21.23
CA GLN A 383 -14.30 10.16 20.74
C GLN A 383 -13.86 11.32 21.67
N ALA A 384 -13.91 11.12 22.99
CA ALA A 384 -13.44 12.13 23.94
C ALA A 384 -11.94 12.40 23.79
N ILE A 385 -11.12 11.36 23.56
CA ILE A 385 -9.69 11.52 23.27
C ILE A 385 -9.51 12.31 21.96
N ALA A 386 -10.28 11.99 20.92
CA ALA A 386 -10.22 12.70 19.65
C ALA A 386 -10.53 14.20 19.80
N TYR A 387 -11.57 14.57 20.57
CA TYR A 387 -11.88 15.96 20.90
C TYR A 387 -10.85 16.64 21.83
N CYS A 388 -9.88 15.90 22.36
CA CYS A 388 -8.76 16.44 23.15
C CYS A 388 -7.49 16.67 22.32
N MET A 389 -7.53 16.34 21.03
CA MET A 389 -6.47 16.57 20.06
C MET A 389 -6.79 17.75 19.15
N ASP A 390 -5.86 18.67 18.98
CA ASP A 390 -5.87 19.62 17.86
C ASP A 390 -5.14 19.01 16.67
N THR A 391 -5.88 18.20 15.90
CA THR A 391 -5.31 17.49 14.75
C THR A 391 -4.80 18.45 13.68
N ALA A 392 -5.43 19.59 13.48
CA ALA A 392 -5.00 20.58 12.48
C ALA A 392 -3.65 21.18 12.88
N THR A 393 -3.50 21.61 14.13
CA THR A 393 -2.20 22.13 14.65
C THR A 393 -1.15 21.03 14.66
N PHE A 394 -1.49 19.78 15.06
CA PHE A 394 -0.56 18.65 15.01
C PHE A 394 -0.03 18.41 13.59
N VAL A 395 -0.92 18.38 12.59
CA VAL A 395 -0.51 18.17 11.18
C VAL A 395 0.37 19.31 10.70
N LYS A 396 0.03 20.57 11.03
CA LYS A 396 0.84 21.71 10.68
C LYS A 396 2.22 21.68 11.33
N ASP A 397 2.32 21.33 12.62
CA ASP A 397 3.59 21.30 13.35
C ASP A 397 4.48 20.15 12.90
N TYR A 398 3.89 19.00 12.59
CA TYR A 398 4.62 17.78 12.20
C TYR A 398 4.96 17.73 10.71
N LEU A 399 3.99 18.03 9.83
CA LEU A 399 4.13 17.87 8.39
C LEU A 399 4.24 19.21 7.64
N GLN A 400 4.05 20.33 8.32
CA GLN A 400 3.96 21.65 7.70
C GLN A 400 2.90 21.63 6.57
N ASP A 401 3.27 21.97 5.32
CA ASP A 401 2.35 21.96 4.17
C ASP A 401 2.41 20.65 3.36
N PHE A 402 3.15 19.61 3.86
CA PHE A 402 3.39 18.35 3.14
C PHE A 402 2.42 17.24 3.52
N GLY A 403 1.30 17.57 4.15
CA GLY A 403 0.25 16.64 4.49
C GLY A 403 -1.06 17.31 4.84
N LEU A 404 -2.12 16.52 4.91
CA LEU A 404 -3.46 16.96 5.29
C LEU A 404 -4.03 16.11 6.41
N PRO A 405 -4.88 16.67 7.29
CA PRO A 405 -5.64 15.87 8.24
C PRO A 405 -6.56 14.91 7.51
N VAL A 406 -6.68 13.69 8.04
CA VAL A 406 -7.64 12.69 7.58
C VAL A 406 -8.52 12.25 8.75
N TYR A 407 -9.77 11.90 8.44
CA TYR A 407 -10.79 11.66 9.45
C TYR A 407 -11.42 10.27 9.34
N GLY A 408 -10.82 9.39 8.54
CA GLY A 408 -11.28 8.04 8.28
C GLY A 408 -10.14 7.07 7.97
N TYR A 409 -10.50 5.88 7.56
CA TYR A 409 -9.59 4.79 7.20
C TYR A 409 -9.19 4.92 5.72
N TYR A 410 -8.41 5.97 5.41
CA TYR A 410 -7.99 6.27 4.04
C TYR A 410 -6.70 7.09 3.99
N GLY A 411 -6.02 7.03 2.84
CA GLY A 411 -4.90 7.89 2.48
C GLY A 411 -5.25 8.80 1.31
N MET A 412 -4.52 9.91 1.16
CA MET A 412 -4.76 10.92 0.11
C MET A 412 -4.62 10.37 -1.30
N GLY A 413 -3.73 9.39 -1.50
CA GLY A 413 -3.46 8.81 -2.82
C GLY A 413 -4.43 7.73 -3.28
N GLN A 414 -5.36 7.30 -2.42
CA GLN A 414 -6.35 6.30 -2.84
C GLN A 414 -7.33 6.87 -3.86
N TRP A 415 -7.69 6.08 -4.88
CA TRP A 415 -8.60 6.53 -5.93
C TRP A 415 -9.97 6.96 -5.36
N MET A 416 -10.46 6.29 -4.32
CA MET A 416 -11.69 6.67 -3.64
C MET A 416 -11.61 8.06 -3.01
N THR A 417 -10.48 8.37 -2.37
CA THR A 417 -10.25 9.71 -1.80
C THR A 417 -10.22 10.77 -2.90
N LEU A 418 -9.53 10.50 -4.01
CA LEU A 418 -9.48 11.40 -5.16
C LEU A 418 -10.87 11.60 -5.79
N ALA A 419 -11.68 10.54 -5.86
CA ALA A 419 -13.06 10.59 -6.32
C ALA A 419 -13.94 11.47 -5.42
N ALA A 420 -13.91 11.22 -4.09
CA ALA A 420 -14.67 12.00 -3.12
C ALA A 420 -14.25 13.48 -3.04
N MET A 421 -13.00 13.79 -3.42
CA MET A 421 -12.48 15.16 -3.55
C MET A 421 -12.80 15.80 -4.90
N GLY A 422 -13.41 15.07 -5.85
CA GLY A 422 -13.73 15.53 -7.19
C GLY A 422 -12.54 15.62 -8.15
N SER A 423 -11.42 14.97 -7.80
CA SER A 423 -10.18 14.99 -8.59
C SER A 423 -10.04 13.80 -9.54
N LEU A 424 -10.84 12.75 -9.35
CA LEU A 424 -10.85 11.54 -10.19
C LEU A 424 -12.28 11.17 -10.59
N ARG A 425 -12.44 10.82 -11.87
CA ARG A 425 -13.65 10.16 -12.37
C ARG A 425 -13.22 9.08 -13.36
N PRO A 426 -13.46 7.80 -13.05
CA PRO A 426 -13.22 6.72 -14.00
C PRO A 426 -14.05 6.90 -15.29
N GLU A 427 -13.48 6.57 -16.44
CA GLU A 427 -14.15 6.67 -17.75
C GLU A 427 -15.41 5.80 -17.85
N THR A 428 -15.44 4.71 -17.06
CA THR A 428 -16.58 3.79 -16.98
C THR A 428 -17.82 4.37 -16.29
N VAL A 429 -17.70 5.53 -15.61
CA VAL A 429 -18.85 6.21 -14.99
C VAL A 429 -19.75 6.79 -16.08
N SER A 430 -20.95 6.22 -16.22
CA SER A 430 -21.90 6.63 -17.23
C SER A 430 -22.36 8.08 -17.10
N ALA A 431 -22.79 8.70 -18.19
CA ALA A 431 -23.40 10.05 -18.15
C ALA A 431 -24.62 10.11 -17.21
N ALA A 432 -25.38 9.02 -17.11
CA ALA A 432 -26.53 8.93 -16.19
C ALA A 432 -26.12 8.93 -14.71
N ASP A 433 -24.94 8.44 -14.39
CA ASP A 433 -24.41 8.37 -13.03
C ASP A 433 -23.53 9.57 -12.66
N SER A 434 -23.18 10.40 -13.61
CA SER A 434 -22.37 11.61 -13.41
C SER A 434 -22.88 12.48 -12.27
N ALA A 435 -24.19 12.75 -12.23
CA ALA A 435 -24.80 13.56 -11.18
C ALA A 435 -24.79 12.90 -9.77
N LYS A 436 -24.64 11.57 -9.70
CA LYS A 436 -24.45 10.86 -8.43
C LYS A 436 -22.98 10.93 -8.01
N TRP A 437 -22.08 10.75 -8.99
CA TRP A 437 -20.64 10.86 -8.78
C TRP A 437 -20.25 12.24 -8.23
N ASP A 438 -20.79 13.33 -8.78
CA ASP A 438 -20.51 14.70 -8.37
C ASP A 438 -20.98 15.04 -6.93
N LYS A 439 -21.76 14.14 -6.31
CA LYS A 439 -22.23 14.29 -4.92
C LYS A 439 -21.42 13.47 -3.92
N LEU A 440 -20.46 12.69 -4.38
CA LEU A 440 -19.56 11.96 -3.51
C LEU A 440 -18.70 12.95 -2.73
N THR A 441 -18.64 12.83 -1.40
CA THR A 441 -17.89 13.77 -0.55
C THR A 441 -17.59 13.15 0.82
N LEU A 442 -16.45 13.54 1.38
CA LEU A 442 -16.06 13.25 2.76
C LEU A 442 -16.54 14.29 3.78
N ASP A 443 -17.29 15.34 3.34
CA ASP A 443 -17.73 16.45 4.19
C ASP A 443 -18.63 16.02 5.37
N LYS A 444 -19.15 14.79 5.35
CA LYS A 444 -19.99 14.24 6.44
C LYS A 444 -19.20 13.67 7.61
N LEU A 445 -17.89 13.49 7.44
CA LEU A 445 -17.06 12.98 8.51
C LEU A 445 -16.90 14.03 9.61
N ASN A 446 -17.01 13.61 10.86
CA ASN A 446 -16.71 14.46 11.99
C ASN A 446 -15.20 14.70 12.08
N HIS A 447 -14.79 15.96 12.13
CA HIS A 447 -13.36 16.33 12.20
C HIS A 447 -12.80 16.18 13.61
N TYR A 448 -13.67 16.05 14.64
CA TYR A 448 -13.24 16.01 16.04
C TYR A 448 -12.34 17.18 16.40
N ASP A 449 -12.70 18.39 15.93
CA ASP A 449 -11.97 19.61 16.30
C ASP A 449 -11.86 19.74 17.81
N LEU A 450 -10.75 20.30 18.31
CA LEU A 450 -10.48 20.43 19.73
C LEU A 450 -11.66 21.06 20.49
N ASP A 451 -12.37 20.26 21.29
CA ASP A 451 -13.50 20.67 22.12
C ASP A 451 -13.55 19.82 23.42
N THR A 452 -12.81 20.26 24.43
CA THR A 452 -12.75 19.57 25.72
C THR A 452 -14.09 19.55 26.46
N GLU A 453 -14.99 20.51 26.19
CA GLU A 453 -16.35 20.51 26.76
C GLU A 453 -17.22 19.43 26.13
N GLN A 454 -17.10 19.22 24.82
CA GLN A 454 -17.77 18.11 24.15
C GLN A 454 -17.22 16.76 24.62
N ALA A 455 -15.90 16.63 24.75
CA ALA A 455 -15.25 15.43 25.33
C ALA A 455 -15.83 15.12 26.73
N LYS A 456 -15.94 16.13 27.60
CA LYS A 456 -16.50 16.00 28.94
C LYS A 456 -17.96 15.55 28.91
N LYS A 457 -18.79 16.13 28.02
CA LYS A 457 -20.21 15.74 27.85
C LYS A 457 -20.35 14.27 27.45
N LEU A 458 -19.48 13.80 26.52
CA LEU A 458 -19.47 12.40 26.09
C LEU A 458 -19.14 11.45 27.24
N LEU A 459 -18.11 11.76 28.04
CA LEU A 459 -17.71 10.96 29.20
C LEU A 459 -18.83 10.89 30.25
N ILE A 460 -19.44 12.03 30.58
CA ILE A 460 -20.54 12.09 31.55
C ILE A 460 -21.74 11.27 31.05
N LYS A 461 -22.12 11.45 29.80
CA LYS A 461 -23.23 10.72 29.16
C LYS A 461 -22.98 9.21 29.16
N ASP A 462 -21.73 8.79 28.97
CA ASP A 462 -21.34 7.37 28.97
C ASP A 462 -21.15 6.81 30.40
N GLY A 463 -21.32 7.61 31.45
CA GLY A 463 -21.32 7.15 32.84
C GLY A 463 -19.98 7.25 33.58
N TRP A 464 -18.99 7.97 33.04
CA TRP A 464 -17.72 8.28 33.71
C TRP A 464 -17.92 9.43 34.73
N THR A 465 -18.68 9.14 35.77
CA THR A 465 -19.18 10.16 36.73
C THR A 465 -18.77 9.89 38.17
N LEU A 466 -17.99 8.84 38.43
CA LEU A 466 -17.62 8.43 39.77
C LEU A 466 -16.14 8.74 40.07
N ASN A 467 -15.78 8.78 41.34
CA ASN A 467 -14.42 8.80 41.82
C ASN A 467 -13.97 7.41 42.31
N ALA A 468 -12.77 7.30 42.86
CA ALA A 468 -12.17 6.04 43.36
C ALA A 468 -13.01 5.33 44.43
N ASP A 469 -13.77 6.08 45.23
CA ASP A 469 -14.67 5.53 46.25
C ASP A 469 -16.04 5.10 45.71
N GLY A 470 -16.29 5.28 44.40
CA GLY A 470 -17.61 5.05 43.78
C GLY A 470 -18.63 6.15 44.10
N LYS A 471 -18.20 7.28 44.64
CA LYS A 471 -19.00 8.48 44.85
C LYS A 471 -18.99 9.36 43.57
N LYS A 472 -19.85 10.38 43.53
CA LYS A 472 -19.89 11.35 42.41
C LYS A 472 -18.52 12.06 42.31
N PHE A 473 -17.97 12.10 41.11
CA PHE A 473 -16.74 12.83 40.79
C PHE A 473 -16.92 14.33 41.01
N VAL A 474 -15.99 14.96 41.72
CA VAL A 474 -15.98 16.39 42.08
C VAL A 474 -14.80 17.06 41.37
N GLU A 475 -15.10 17.96 40.41
CA GLU A 475 -14.08 18.71 39.68
C GLU A 475 -13.22 19.58 40.63
N GLY A 476 -11.92 19.61 40.37
CA GLY A 476 -10.96 20.34 41.22
C GLY A 476 -10.59 19.64 42.55
N VAL A 477 -11.25 18.51 42.86
CA VAL A 477 -10.97 17.68 44.05
C VAL A 477 -10.49 16.30 43.64
N ASP A 478 -11.29 15.62 42.83
CA ASP A 478 -10.94 14.29 42.32
C ASP A 478 -10.06 14.42 41.05
N THR A 479 -9.06 13.57 40.89
CA THR A 479 -8.11 13.62 39.76
C THR A 479 -8.47 12.69 38.61
N VAL A 480 -9.14 11.54 38.90
CA VAL A 480 -9.43 10.52 37.91
C VAL A 480 -10.89 10.10 38.02
N ARG A 481 -11.56 10.02 36.85
CA ARG A 481 -12.92 9.51 36.74
C ARG A 481 -12.95 7.99 36.76
N TYR A 482 -14.08 7.47 37.23
CA TYR A 482 -14.40 6.05 37.21
C TYR A 482 -15.80 5.84 36.66
N LYS A 483 -16.00 4.65 36.07
CA LYS A 483 -17.29 4.15 35.60
C LYS A 483 -17.55 2.79 36.21
N LYS A 484 -18.79 2.53 36.62
CA LYS A 484 -19.20 1.20 37.07
C LYS A 484 -19.44 0.28 35.90
N VAL A 485 -18.69 -0.79 35.80
CA VAL A 485 -18.79 -1.83 34.75
C VAL A 485 -19.05 -3.17 35.45
N GLY A 486 -20.28 -3.66 35.36
CA GLY A 486 -20.71 -4.81 36.14
C GLY A 486 -20.63 -4.52 37.66
N LYS A 487 -19.81 -5.29 38.37
CA LYS A 487 -19.56 -5.11 39.82
C LYS A 487 -18.34 -4.25 40.14
N ASN A 488 -17.52 -3.91 39.16
CA ASN A 488 -16.24 -3.26 39.34
C ASN A 488 -16.29 -1.78 38.95
N LEU A 489 -15.42 -0.98 39.57
CA LEU A 489 -15.12 0.39 39.15
C LEU A 489 -13.98 0.35 38.15
N MET A 490 -14.21 0.81 36.94
CA MET A 490 -13.18 0.98 35.92
C MET A 490 -12.59 2.38 36.01
N ARG A 491 -11.29 2.48 36.10
CA ARG A 491 -10.53 3.74 36.14
C ARG A 491 -10.39 4.30 34.73
N LEU A 492 -10.54 5.61 34.54
CA LEU A 492 -10.30 6.29 33.29
C LEU A 492 -8.80 6.59 33.14
N SER A 493 -8.04 5.58 32.77
CA SER A 493 -6.58 5.62 32.63
C SER A 493 -6.17 5.08 31.28
N ILE A 494 -5.17 5.71 30.68
CA ILE A 494 -4.59 5.34 29.37
C ILE A 494 -3.10 5.13 29.55
N ARG A 495 -2.58 4.02 29.04
CA ARG A 495 -1.15 3.77 28.83
C ARG A 495 -0.82 4.02 27.36
N PHE A 496 -0.08 5.09 27.09
CA PHE A 496 0.41 5.43 25.76
C PHE A 496 1.82 4.88 25.58
N ALA A 497 2.02 3.97 24.63
CA ALA A 497 3.34 3.49 24.25
C ALA A 497 3.91 4.36 23.12
N GLN A 498 5.13 4.83 23.29
CA GLN A 498 5.89 5.54 22.27
C GLN A 498 7.29 4.95 22.11
N THR A 499 7.91 5.18 20.96
CA THR A 499 9.32 4.86 20.73
C THR A 499 10.18 6.10 20.96
N GLU A 500 11.43 5.91 21.40
CA GLU A 500 12.37 7.01 21.59
C GLU A 500 12.61 7.77 20.30
N GLY A 501 12.64 9.10 20.36
CA GLY A 501 12.89 9.99 19.22
C GLY A 501 11.76 10.05 18.18
N ASN A 502 10.56 9.57 18.51
CA ASN A 502 9.41 9.65 17.64
C ASN A 502 8.70 11.01 17.79
N ALA A 503 9.08 11.98 16.95
CA ALA A 503 8.57 13.35 16.99
C ALA A 503 7.03 13.44 16.92
N ALA A 504 6.39 12.59 16.11
CA ALA A 504 4.93 12.57 16.04
C ALA A 504 4.30 12.12 17.37
N ALA A 505 4.81 11.04 17.97
CA ALA A 505 4.32 10.55 19.25
C ALA A 505 4.55 11.58 20.37
N GLU A 506 5.69 12.26 20.37
CA GLU A 506 6.00 13.33 21.34
C GLU A 506 5.02 14.51 21.25
N LEU A 507 4.69 14.96 20.04
CA LEU A 507 3.69 16.02 19.82
C LEU A 507 2.30 15.59 20.29
N ILE A 508 1.88 14.35 20.00
CA ILE A 508 0.60 13.79 20.43
C ILE A 508 0.53 13.75 21.96
N VAL A 509 1.55 13.18 22.61
CA VAL A 509 1.64 13.08 24.07
C VAL A 509 1.59 14.47 24.71
N LYS A 510 2.32 15.44 24.18
CA LYS A 510 2.30 16.83 24.66
C LYS A 510 0.90 17.44 24.64
N GLN A 511 0.15 17.26 23.53
CA GLN A 511 -1.23 17.77 23.44
C GLN A 511 -2.15 17.07 24.45
N LEU A 512 -2.09 15.73 24.52
CA LEU A 512 -2.92 14.95 25.43
C LEU A 512 -2.61 15.22 26.91
N GLN A 513 -1.35 15.43 27.27
CA GLN A 513 -0.97 15.87 28.62
C GLN A 513 -1.54 17.23 29.00
N GLY A 514 -1.72 18.12 28.00
CA GLY A 514 -2.32 19.43 28.22
C GLY A 514 -3.84 19.42 28.38
N THR A 515 -4.53 18.41 27.88
CA THR A 515 -6.01 18.39 27.78
C THR A 515 -6.68 17.31 28.66
N LEU A 516 -6.19 16.08 28.67
CA LEU A 516 -6.84 14.94 29.32
C LEU A 516 -6.95 15.06 30.85
N PRO A 517 -5.94 15.53 31.61
CA PRO A 517 -6.04 15.60 33.07
C PRO A 517 -7.17 16.48 33.56
N ALA A 518 -7.48 17.58 32.88
CA ALA A 518 -8.60 18.47 33.21
C ALA A 518 -9.97 17.78 33.12
N LEU A 519 -10.06 16.70 32.33
CA LEU A 519 -11.28 15.91 32.17
C LEU A 519 -11.36 14.71 33.13
N GLY A 520 -10.36 14.52 34.00
CA GLY A 520 -10.26 13.37 34.89
C GLY A 520 -9.75 12.11 34.19
N PHE A 521 -8.98 12.23 33.11
CA PHE A 521 -8.17 11.15 32.55
C PHE A 521 -6.79 11.09 33.20
N GLU A 522 -6.34 9.88 33.46
CA GLU A 522 -4.94 9.62 33.76
C GLU A 522 -4.23 9.15 32.49
N LEU A 523 -3.17 9.85 32.13
CA LEU A 523 -2.30 9.49 31.01
C LEU A 523 -0.93 9.03 31.52
N ASN A 524 -0.58 7.78 31.25
CA ASN A 524 0.73 7.21 31.55
C ASN A 524 1.46 6.96 30.23
N VAL A 525 2.71 7.41 30.13
CA VAL A 525 3.51 7.30 28.91
C VAL A 525 4.64 6.32 29.16
N ASP A 526 4.73 5.28 28.36
CA ASP A 526 5.79 4.27 28.41
C ASP A 526 6.65 4.38 27.13
N VAL A 527 7.96 4.52 27.31
CA VAL A 527 8.92 4.46 26.18
C VAL A 527 9.35 3.01 25.99
N VAL A 528 9.12 2.49 24.79
CA VAL A 528 9.40 1.08 24.45
C VAL A 528 10.17 0.97 23.12
N PRO A 529 10.97 -0.09 22.89
CA PRO A 529 11.56 -0.36 21.61
C PRO A 529 10.48 -0.59 20.53
N PHE A 530 10.75 -0.17 19.29
CA PHE A 530 9.80 -0.30 18.19
C PHE A 530 9.36 -1.75 17.94
N THR A 531 10.29 -2.70 18.05
CA THR A 531 9.98 -4.15 17.93
C THR A 531 9.00 -4.62 19.00
N GLN A 532 9.15 -4.14 20.24
CA GLN A 532 8.22 -4.45 21.33
C GLN A 532 6.85 -3.83 21.05
N LEU A 533 6.80 -2.58 20.59
CA LEU A 533 5.56 -1.90 20.24
C LEU A 533 4.79 -2.67 19.18
N LEU A 534 5.45 -3.16 18.12
CA LEU A 534 4.80 -3.96 17.07
C LEU A 534 4.34 -5.34 17.57
N THR A 535 5.15 -6.02 18.39
CA THR A 535 4.79 -7.29 19.03
C THR A 535 3.50 -7.16 19.83
N ASP A 536 3.40 -6.10 20.62
CA ASP A 536 2.21 -5.79 21.43
C ASP A 536 1.03 -5.34 20.54
N TYR A 537 1.28 -4.50 19.52
CA TYR A 537 0.26 -4.04 18.59
C TYR A 537 -0.44 -5.20 17.89
N TYR A 538 0.30 -6.19 17.39
CA TYR A 538 -0.25 -7.39 16.78
C TYR A 538 -0.65 -8.47 17.79
N ARG A 539 -0.48 -8.22 19.07
CA ARG A 539 -0.79 -9.19 20.16
C ARG A 539 -0.11 -10.54 19.99
N GLN A 540 1.11 -10.56 19.46
CA GLN A 540 1.85 -11.81 19.19
C GLN A 540 2.11 -12.63 20.47
N ASN A 541 2.19 -11.95 21.64
CA ASN A 541 2.31 -12.59 22.95
C ASN A 541 0.97 -12.70 23.70
N GLY A 542 -0.17 -12.51 23.02
CA GLY A 542 -1.52 -12.63 23.56
C GLY A 542 -2.15 -11.29 23.91
N GLU A 543 -1.67 -10.56 24.91
CA GLU A 543 -2.24 -9.28 25.37
C GLU A 543 -1.32 -8.11 25.06
N ARG A 544 -1.91 -6.93 24.80
CA ARG A 544 -1.16 -5.68 24.69
C ARG A 544 -0.78 -5.15 26.07
N SER A 545 0.44 -4.63 26.21
CA SER A 545 0.90 -3.93 27.39
C SER A 545 0.41 -2.47 27.46
N PHE A 546 -0.03 -1.91 26.33
CA PHE A 546 -0.51 -0.53 26.19
C PHE A 546 -2.01 -0.46 25.80
N ASP A 547 -2.57 0.72 25.86
CA ASP A 547 -3.93 1.06 25.48
C ASP A 547 -4.00 1.90 24.19
N MET A 548 -2.94 2.67 23.91
CA MET A 548 -2.82 3.57 22.79
C MET A 548 -1.38 3.69 22.33
N CYS A 549 -1.13 3.84 21.03
CA CYS A 549 0.18 4.17 20.48
C CYS A 549 0.02 4.90 19.14
N PHE A 550 1.08 5.58 18.69
CA PHE A 550 1.14 6.18 17.35
C PHE A 550 1.81 5.21 16.37
N LEU A 551 1.21 5.05 15.20
CA LEU A 551 1.75 4.31 14.06
C LEU A 551 1.36 4.99 12.74
N ALA A 552 2.01 4.57 11.66
CA ALA A 552 1.64 4.93 10.31
C ALA A 552 1.67 3.66 9.43
N THR A 553 0.77 3.60 8.46
CA THR A 553 0.66 2.46 7.55
C THR A 553 0.41 2.90 6.12
N ASN A 554 0.69 2.03 5.16
CA ASN A 554 0.22 2.14 3.80
C ASN A 554 -0.88 1.10 3.55
N PHE A 555 -1.90 1.49 2.80
CA PHE A 555 -2.88 0.55 2.29
C PHE A 555 -2.34 -0.14 1.02
N LEU A 556 -2.79 -1.33 0.78
CA LEU A 556 -2.58 -1.98 -0.51
C LEU A 556 -3.41 -1.26 -1.57
N SER A 557 -2.94 -1.32 -2.82
CA SER A 557 -3.69 -0.78 -3.96
C SER A 557 -5.04 -1.50 -4.12
N VAL A 558 -5.10 -2.80 -3.85
CA VAL A 558 -6.35 -3.56 -3.68
C VAL A 558 -6.87 -3.27 -2.26
N PHE A 559 -7.74 -2.28 -2.15
CA PHE A 559 -8.26 -1.85 -0.86
C PHE A 559 -9.52 -2.64 -0.48
N ASP A 560 -9.36 -3.64 0.36
CA ASP A 560 -10.45 -4.45 0.88
C ASP A 560 -10.45 -4.47 2.42
N PRO A 561 -11.21 -3.57 3.08
CA PRO A 561 -11.25 -3.51 4.53
C PRO A 561 -12.00 -4.68 5.17
N TYR A 562 -12.69 -5.53 4.39
CA TYR A 562 -13.42 -6.68 4.93
C TYR A 562 -12.50 -7.63 5.70
N THR A 563 -11.33 -7.94 5.15
CA THR A 563 -10.34 -8.82 5.79
C THR A 563 -9.82 -8.24 7.11
N ALA A 564 -9.66 -6.90 7.18
CA ALA A 564 -9.16 -6.21 8.36
C ALA A 564 -10.17 -6.14 9.52
N PHE A 565 -11.49 -6.27 9.26
CA PHE A 565 -12.53 -6.09 10.29
C PHE A 565 -13.45 -7.30 10.48
N SER A 566 -13.42 -8.30 9.60
CA SER A 566 -14.29 -9.49 9.70
C SER A 566 -13.85 -10.49 10.76
N ALA A 567 -12.56 -10.55 11.07
CA ALA A 567 -12.02 -11.44 12.09
C ALA A 567 -12.46 -11.00 13.51
N ASP A 568 -12.52 -11.97 14.43
CA ASP A 568 -12.81 -11.68 15.83
C ASP A 568 -11.68 -10.86 16.45
N GLY A 569 -11.98 -9.63 16.82
CA GLY A 569 -11.04 -8.69 17.43
C GLY A 569 -10.51 -9.10 18.81
N SER A 570 -11.02 -10.16 19.41
CA SER A 570 -10.48 -10.74 20.65
C SER A 570 -9.27 -11.65 20.42
N LEU A 571 -9.06 -12.09 19.16
CA LEU A 571 -7.97 -13.00 18.80
C LEU A 571 -6.70 -12.24 18.43
N PRO A 572 -5.51 -12.76 18.75
CA PRO A 572 -4.24 -12.24 18.27
C PRO A 572 -4.12 -12.36 16.74
N GLY A 573 -3.33 -11.49 16.12
CA GLY A 573 -2.99 -11.60 14.70
C GLY A 573 -3.09 -10.27 13.95
N ASN A 574 -2.87 -10.34 12.64
CA ASN A 574 -2.84 -9.18 11.76
C ASN A 574 -4.23 -8.69 11.35
N ALA A 575 -5.24 -9.57 11.39
CA ALA A 575 -6.62 -9.19 11.10
C ALA A 575 -7.28 -8.60 12.35
N ASN A 576 -8.15 -7.60 12.16
CA ASN A 576 -8.85 -6.86 13.21
C ASN A 576 -7.95 -6.43 14.39
N VAL A 577 -6.81 -5.84 14.05
CA VAL A 577 -5.80 -5.42 15.03
C VAL A 577 -6.37 -4.43 16.05
N SER A 578 -7.36 -3.59 15.67
CA SER A 578 -8.00 -2.66 16.59
C SER A 578 -8.71 -3.35 17.78
N GLY A 579 -9.09 -4.61 17.63
CA GLY A 579 -9.86 -5.34 18.63
C GLY A 579 -11.35 -4.97 18.68
N LEU A 580 -11.83 -4.12 17.74
CA LEU A 580 -13.22 -3.69 17.69
C LEU A 580 -14.09 -4.72 16.95
N ASN A 581 -15.16 -5.19 17.61
CA ASN A 581 -16.17 -6.04 16.98
C ASN A 581 -17.45 -5.22 16.73
N ASP A 582 -17.64 -4.67 15.51
CA ASP A 582 -18.88 -3.97 15.11
C ASP A 582 -19.49 -4.60 13.85
N LYS A 583 -20.64 -5.23 14.01
CA LYS A 583 -21.33 -5.93 12.92
C LYS A 583 -21.70 -5.02 11.74
N LYS A 584 -22.03 -3.74 12.00
CA LYS A 584 -22.41 -2.79 10.96
C LYS A 584 -21.18 -2.39 10.11
N LEU A 585 -20.03 -2.16 10.76
CA LEU A 585 -18.79 -1.86 10.08
C LEU A 585 -18.37 -3.03 9.18
N VAL A 586 -18.41 -4.27 9.70
CA VAL A 586 -18.12 -5.49 8.92
C VAL A 586 -19.08 -5.65 7.73
N GLN A 587 -20.38 -5.39 7.92
CA GLN A 587 -21.35 -5.44 6.82
C GLN A 587 -21.10 -4.39 5.74
N LEU A 588 -20.64 -3.18 6.11
CA LEU A 588 -20.30 -2.14 5.14
C LEU A 588 -19.02 -2.51 4.37
N ALA A 589 -18.01 -3.04 5.06
CA ALA A 589 -16.82 -3.58 4.41
C ALA A 589 -17.15 -4.74 3.46
N LEU A 590 -18.05 -5.66 3.87
CA LEU A 590 -18.53 -6.76 3.01
C LEU A 590 -19.26 -6.24 1.76
N LYS A 591 -20.01 -5.14 1.85
CA LYS A 591 -20.65 -4.53 0.67
C LYS A 591 -19.63 -3.96 -0.31
N MET A 592 -18.53 -3.38 0.18
CA MET A 592 -17.42 -2.97 -0.69
C MET A 592 -16.83 -4.19 -1.39
N HIS A 593 -16.45 -5.20 -0.63
CA HIS A 593 -15.91 -6.46 -1.14
C HIS A 593 -16.81 -7.05 -2.24
N LYS A 594 -18.12 -7.17 -1.96
CA LYS A 594 -19.12 -7.79 -2.85
C LYS A 594 -19.65 -6.87 -3.95
N THR A 595 -19.08 -5.70 -4.15
CA THR A 595 -19.41 -4.87 -5.30
C THR A 595 -18.95 -5.57 -6.59
N ALA A 596 -19.75 -5.51 -7.64
CA ALA A 596 -19.38 -6.09 -8.92
C ALA A 596 -18.10 -5.43 -9.47
N PRO A 597 -17.26 -6.19 -10.19
CA PRO A 597 -16.08 -5.64 -10.86
C PRO A 597 -16.45 -4.44 -11.73
N MET A 598 -15.60 -3.40 -11.72
CA MET A 598 -15.76 -2.16 -12.49
C MET A 598 -16.97 -1.29 -12.12
N ASP A 599 -17.76 -1.64 -11.09
CA ASP A 599 -18.85 -0.78 -10.58
C ASP A 599 -18.29 0.23 -9.56
N PHE A 600 -17.48 1.16 -10.07
CA PHE A 600 -16.80 2.18 -9.27
C PHE A 600 -17.77 3.06 -8.45
N LEU A 601 -18.95 3.39 -9.01
CA LEU A 601 -19.90 4.23 -8.30
C LEU A 601 -20.48 3.52 -7.07
N THR A 602 -20.88 2.27 -7.19
CA THR A 602 -21.40 1.49 -6.06
C THR A 602 -20.30 1.24 -5.03
N TYR A 603 -19.08 0.92 -5.48
CA TYR A 603 -17.95 0.74 -4.57
C TYR A 603 -17.69 2.02 -3.75
N GLU A 604 -17.63 3.17 -4.42
CA GLU A 604 -17.38 4.48 -3.78
C GLU A 604 -18.46 4.85 -2.78
N GLN A 605 -19.74 4.63 -3.12
CA GLN A 605 -20.86 4.84 -2.19
C GLN A 605 -20.76 3.93 -0.95
N ASN A 606 -20.36 2.67 -1.12
CA ASN A 606 -20.15 1.74 -0.01
C ASN A 606 -18.92 2.15 0.82
N TRP A 607 -17.86 2.63 0.16
CA TRP A 607 -16.65 3.14 0.82
C TRP A 607 -16.98 4.37 1.69
N LEU A 608 -17.72 5.34 1.18
CA LEU A 608 -18.16 6.51 1.97
C LEU A 608 -18.99 6.09 3.19
N ALA A 609 -19.92 5.15 3.02
CA ALA A 609 -20.73 4.64 4.14
C ALA A 609 -19.87 3.90 5.19
N PHE A 610 -18.83 3.17 4.73
CA PHE A 610 -17.84 2.55 5.61
C PHE A 610 -17.04 3.62 6.36
N GLN A 611 -16.57 4.67 5.68
CA GLN A 611 -15.83 5.78 6.31
C GLN A 611 -16.66 6.52 7.36
N GLU A 612 -17.93 6.81 7.08
CA GLU A 612 -18.84 7.42 8.04
C GLU A 612 -18.95 6.55 9.32
N ARG A 613 -19.09 5.22 9.17
CA ARG A 613 -19.18 4.32 10.33
C ARG A 613 -17.86 4.19 11.06
N PHE A 614 -16.74 4.11 10.35
CA PHE A 614 -15.42 4.09 10.94
C PHE A 614 -15.15 5.35 11.75
N ASN A 615 -15.45 6.52 11.20
CA ASN A 615 -15.30 7.82 11.85
C ASN A 615 -16.19 7.93 13.11
N GLU A 616 -17.41 7.37 13.10
CA GLU A 616 -18.29 7.31 14.28
C GLU A 616 -17.67 6.44 15.40
N LEU A 617 -17.09 5.29 15.05
CA LEU A 617 -16.59 4.30 16.01
C LEU A 617 -15.17 4.58 16.50
N LEU A 618 -14.34 5.20 15.65
CA LEU A 618 -12.90 5.41 15.87
C LEU A 618 -12.17 4.15 16.31
N PRO A 619 -12.07 3.09 15.50
CA PRO A 619 -11.21 1.94 15.82
C PRO A 619 -9.74 2.36 15.99
N THR A 620 -9.34 3.37 15.24
CA THR A 620 -8.13 4.18 15.41
C THR A 620 -8.53 5.65 15.36
N LEU A 621 -7.69 6.54 15.86
CA LEU A 621 -7.82 7.98 15.64
C LEU A 621 -6.96 8.34 14.42
N PRO A 622 -7.57 8.58 13.24
CA PRO A 622 -6.84 9.07 12.07
C PRO A 622 -6.26 10.45 12.35
N LEU A 623 -5.08 10.73 11.85
CA LEU A 623 -4.40 12.00 12.08
C LEU A 623 -4.08 12.70 10.74
N TYR A 624 -3.31 12.05 9.88
CA TYR A 624 -2.86 12.67 8.64
C TYR A 624 -2.62 11.67 7.52
N SER A 625 -2.62 12.17 6.30
CA SER A 625 -1.96 11.56 5.16
C SER A 625 -1.03 12.59 4.53
N ASN A 626 0.14 12.14 4.07
CA ASN A 626 1.20 13.02 3.58
C ASN A 626 1.57 12.70 2.14
N VAL A 627 2.45 13.53 1.57
CA VAL A 627 3.11 13.27 0.30
C VAL A 627 4.51 12.70 0.52
N TYR A 628 4.97 11.90 -0.43
CA TYR A 628 6.37 11.55 -0.58
C TYR A 628 7.04 12.53 -1.51
N PHE A 629 8.31 12.84 -1.25
CA PHE A 629 9.17 13.55 -2.17
C PHE A 629 10.32 12.67 -2.58
N ASP A 630 10.59 12.66 -3.88
CA ASP A 630 11.81 12.12 -4.46
C ASP A 630 12.63 13.28 -5.01
N PHE A 631 13.94 13.28 -4.73
CA PHE A 631 14.87 14.28 -5.22
C PHE A 631 15.92 13.57 -6.06
N HIS A 632 16.16 14.05 -7.28
CA HIS A 632 17.12 13.41 -8.18
C HIS A 632 17.92 14.42 -8.99
N THR A 633 19.04 13.99 -9.51
CA THR A 633 19.87 14.79 -10.42
C THR A 633 19.14 15.09 -11.72
N ASP A 634 19.34 16.27 -12.30
CA ASP A 634 18.69 16.72 -13.54
C ASP A 634 19.07 15.86 -14.76
N TRP A 635 20.17 15.08 -14.70
CA TRP A 635 20.53 14.17 -15.78
C TRP A 635 19.67 12.91 -15.82
N LEU A 636 18.98 12.56 -14.74
CA LEU A 636 18.00 11.46 -14.69
C LEU A 636 16.67 11.95 -15.27
N GLN A 637 16.51 11.79 -16.57
CA GLN A 637 15.35 12.28 -17.31
C GLN A 637 14.21 11.26 -17.34
N ASN A 638 12.97 11.74 -17.47
CA ASN A 638 11.74 10.96 -17.55
C ASN A 638 11.52 10.04 -16.32
N TYR A 639 12.09 10.40 -15.19
CA TYR A 639 11.76 9.81 -13.90
C TYR A 639 10.47 10.46 -13.39
N ALA A 640 9.41 9.68 -13.20
CA ALA A 640 8.09 10.17 -12.81
C ALA A 640 7.38 9.18 -11.88
N PRO A 641 7.75 9.16 -10.59
CA PRO A 641 7.08 8.31 -9.62
C PRO A 641 5.67 8.80 -9.35
N ASN A 642 4.78 7.88 -8.99
CA ASN A 642 3.43 8.22 -8.59
C ASN A 642 2.96 7.31 -7.46
N THR A 643 1.75 7.56 -6.96
CA THR A 643 1.16 6.84 -5.83
C THR A 643 1.14 5.32 -5.98
N TYR A 644 0.95 4.81 -7.20
CA TYR A 644 0.85 3.39 -7.54
C TYR A 644 2.14 2.81 -8.13
N SER A 645 3.07 3.69 -8.52
CA SER A 645 4.33 3.35 -9.17
C SER A 645 5.47 4.15 -8.52
N GLY A 646 6.04 3.61 -7.44
CA GLY A 646 7.20 4.20 -6.78
C GLY A 646 8.47 4.12 -7.65
N TRP A 647 9.61 4.50 -7.08
CA TRP A 647 10.87 4.59 -7.79
C TRP A 647 11.28 3.32 -8.59
N PRO A 648 11.01 2.07 -8.12
CA PRO A 648 11.42 0.88 -8.89
C PRO A 648 10.65 0.71 -10.20
N ALA A 649 9.43 1.24 -10.27
CA ALA A 649 8.67 1.26 -11.52
C ALA A 649 9.03 2.50 -12.36
N ALA A 650 9.23 3.66 -11.73
CA ALA A 650 9.59 4.91 -12.41
C ALA A 650 10.96 4.82 -13.11
N ILE A 651 11.93 4.09 -12.51
CA ILE A 651 13.27 3.92 -13.09
C ILE A 651 13.26 3.18 -14.44
N LEU A 652 12.22 2.36 -14.71
CA LEU A 652 12.08 1.68 -15.99
C LEU A 652 11.86 2.67 -17.14
N TYR A 653 11.27 3.82 -16.86
CA TYR A 653 10.99 4.87 -17.82
C TYR A 653 12.12 5.90 -17.91
N ALA A 654 12.96 5.97 -16.89
CA ALA A 654 14.04 6.92 -16.81
C ALA A 654 15.20 6.59 -17.76
N TYR A 655 15.95 7.63 -18.13
CA TYR A 655 17.16 7.51 -18.95
C TYR A 655 18.17 8.60 -18.58
N TYR A 656 19.44 8.38 -18.94
CA TYR A 656 20.48 9.37 -18.79
C TYR A 656 20.44 10.37 -19.96
N ALA A 657 20.44 11.66 -19.65
CA ALA A 657 20.75 12.71 -20.63
C ALA A 657 21.59 13.80 -19.98
N GLU A 658 22.56 14.33 -20.70
CA GLU A 658 23.27 15.49 -20.20
C GLU A 658 22.28 16.64 -19.99
N PRO A 659 22.39 17.40 -18.88
CA PRO A 659 21.55 18.56 -18.65
C PRO A 659 21.65 19.50 -19.85
N SER A 660 20.52 19.85 -20.47
CA SER A 660 20.53 20.80 -21.59
C SER A 660 21.06 22.14 -21.09
N THR A 661 22.10 22.64 -21.74
CA THR A 661 22.65 24.01 -21.46
C THR A 661 21.69 25.11 -21.87
N GLU A 662 20.58 24.79 -22.52
CA GLU A 662 19.50 25.73 -22.83
C GLU A 662 18.52 25.74 -21.66
N ALA A 663 18.62 26.79 -20.83
CA ALA A 663 17.58 27.10 -19.84
C ALA A 663 16.25 27.29 -20.61
N THR A 664 15.31 26.41 -20.40
CA THR A 664 13.92 26.63 -20.86
C THR A 664 13.45 27.93 -20.21
N PRO A 665 13.11 29.01 -20.98
CA PRO A 665 12.62 30.23 -20.37
C PRO A 665 11.37 29.86 -19.57
N ALA A 666 11.34 30.23 -18.30
CA ALA A 666 10.12 30.18 -17.51
C ALA A 666 9.01 30.86 -18.31
N ALA A 667 7.91 30.17 -18.56
CA ALA A 667 6.77 30.73 -19.24
C ALA A 667 6.35 31.98 -18.46
N GLU A 668 6.56 33.17 -19.06
CA GLU A 668 6.07 34.43 -18.52
C GLU A 668 4.54 34.33 -18.41
N PRO A 669 3.94 34.78 -17.32
CA PRO A 669 2.48 34.84 -17.22
C PRO A 669 2.01 35.85 -18.29
N THR A 670 1.25 35.35 -19.27
CA THR A 670 0.56 36.19 -20.26
C THR A 670 -0.32 37.20 -19.54
N SER A 671 0.12 38.47 -19.49
CA SER A 671 -0.72 39.57 -19.08
C SER A 671 -1.75 39.80 -20.17
N THR A 672 -3.00 39.42 -19.90
CA THR A 672 -4.14 39.95 -20.67
C THR A 672 -4.35 41.39 -20.26
N ASP A 673 -3.90 42.28 -21.11
CA ASP A 673 -4.17 43.71 -21.06
C ASP A 673 -5.67 43.92 -21.30
N GLY A 674 -6.37 44.40 -20.32
CA GLY A 674 -7.77 44.80 -20.34
C GLY A 674 -7.87 46.16 -19.68
N THR A 675 -7.75 47.19 -20.50
CA THR A 675 -8.07 48.58 -20.14
C THR A 675 -9.49 48.67 -19.56
N ASP A 676 -9.63 49.15 -18.34
CA ASP A 676 -10.66 50.16 -18.03
C ASP A 676 -10.29 51.01 -16.79
N SER A 677 -10.56 52.28 -16.95
CA SER A 677 -10.29 53.40 -16.08
C SER A 677 -11.22 53.47 -14.88
N GLY A 678 -10.69 53.79 -13.69
CA GLY A 678 -11.52 54.15 -12.55
C GLY A 678 -10.71 54.47 -11.29
N THR A 679 -10.58 55.76 -11.07
CA THR A 679 -10.00 56.47 -9.90
C THR A 679 -10.57 56.00 -8.56
N GLY A 680 -9.70 55.90 -7.56
CA GLY A 680 -10.13 55.82 -6.15
C GLY A 680 -8.98 55.60 -5.17
N ASP A 681 -8.54 56.65 -4.51
CA ASP A 681 -7.56 56.71 -3.43
C ASP A 681 -7.92 55.81 -2.23
N GLY A 682 -6.92 55.22 -1.60
CA GLY A 682 -7.08 54.52 -0.33
C GLY A 682 -5.76 53.97 0.23
N GLU A 683 -5.04 54.81 1.00
CA GLU A 683 -3.94 54.41 1.89
C GLU A 683 -4.35 53.26 2.81
N ILE A 684 -3.50 52.26 2.96
CA ILE A 684 -3.53 51.35 4.14
C ILE A 684 -2.10 51.18 4.64
N ILE A 685 -1.96 51.52 5.90
CA ILE A 685 -0.80 51.45 6.78
C ILE A 685 -0.52 49.99 7.14
N ILE A 686 0.76 49.64 7.22
CA ILE A 686 1.31 48.38 7.74
C ILE A 686 1.39 48.51 9.27
N GLU A 687 0.87 47.50 9.97
CA GLU A 687 1.38 46.98 11.23
C GLU A 687 1.34 45.47 11.21
#